data_80c3f65b3b9c6ca40c0e93574d860324
#
_entry.id   80c3f65b3b9c6ca40c0e93574d860324
#
_cell.length_a   1.000
_cell.length_b   1.000
_cell.length_c   1.000
_cell.angle_alpha   90.00
_cell.angle_beta   90.00
_cell.angle_gamma   90.00
#
_symmetry.space_group_name_H-M   'P 1'
#
loop_
_entity.id
_entity.type
_entity.pdbx_description
1 polymer ?
#
loop_
_entity_poly.entity_id
_entity_poly.type
_entity_poly.pdbx_seq_one_letter_code
_entity_poly.pdbx_strand_id
1 'polypeptide(L)'
;MRLIKARVQGYRSIIDTGYFDVEELKTILVGPNEAGKTAILQALQKLNPPKETTLFNPLRDYPRSKYDEDISSKGVNMDNFTVVEGHFSLSEAEKEEIPEGFKELIYVYGRYLNNNTWHRLDNVPERATYSTIEKDLLRIQAHIDKNYRKEESIDPSELTPVQSELNEQTQKIKPNSIISVDIANALEAWLNKYIAYISEGSEDEKRYDMLKQVFESVAGRALVLEKCRSLLPTFVLFNNYFRVKPSIHLEHLAQRVSSGVLDDDQYDYGNLCLLKLLNFSAADLSKAGKAVPADSTPAEVQKYKDILDDRNYRLNAASIRLTKEINRVWNPNPDKPEANKLRIDADGQYLKVVVEDSLGVEVELDQRSEGFQWLVSFFVVFFAEASDKHKNAILLLDEPGLSLHGLKQAEFRKTLSRLSESNQTIYTTHSPFLVGPNELDIVRVVEMQTREAGTIVHTSVTASDSAALLPLQEALGYDLAQTLFIHQKNLVLEGLTDYWYVEAISELCAEAGLPSIDEKISLNPANSAGKVVYYATILHAQNLKVAALLDSDTEGDNAAAQETLVNALGNKRILRTKDIYSGSVAKPEIEDLFRETLIAISKDYLNWNVKEVANKQKTRPIIDVFTSEIKDFSKYKLAKAFLRWARENGFSDLTDEEQEYCKKLVDKVNKSLK
;
A
#
# COMPACT_ATOMS: atom_id res chain seq x y z
N MET A 1 2.25 -10.77 3.47
CA MET A 1 3.53 -10.10 3.13
C MET A 1 3.22 -8.78 2.45
N ARG A 2 3.91 -7.69 2.81
CA ARG A 2 3.69 -6.32 2.31
C ARG A 2 4.93 -5.79 1.61
N LEU A 3 4.76 -5.12 0.48
CA LEU A 3 5.84 -4.39 -0.19
C LEU A 3 6.10 -3.09 0.58
N ILE A 4 7.33 -2.89 1.03
CA ILE A 4 7.72 -1.69 1.80
C ILE A 4 8.62 -0.74 1.01
N LYS A 5 9.32 -1.24 -0.02
CA LYS A 5 10.21 -0.46 -0.86
C LYS A 5 10.34 -1.09 -2.24
N ALA A 6 10.47 -0.27 -3.27
CA ALA A 6 10.65 -0.74 -4.64
C ALA A 6 11.67 0.10 -5.40
N ARG A 7 12.22 -0.48 -6.49
CA ARG A 7 13.09 0.19 -7.46
C ARG A 7 12.84 -0.36 -8.84
N VAL A 8 12.85 0.49 -9.84
CA VAL A 8 12.74 0.13 -11.25
C VAL A 8 13.91 0.71 -12.02
N GLN A 9 14.56 -0.09 -12.86
CA GLN A 9 15.73 0.30 -13.64
C GLN A 9 15.61 -0.21 -15.08
N GLY A 10 16.14 0.56 -16.04
CA GLY A 10 16.26 0.13 -17.43
C GLY A 10 14.94 -0.33 -18.06
N TYR A 11 13.84 0.38 -17.81
CA TYR A 11 12.52 0.02 -18.35
C TYR A 11 11.86 1.19 -19.08
N ARG A 12 11.75 1.13 -20.39
CA ARG A 12 11.13 2.14 -21.28
C ARG A 12 11.74 3.54 -21.10
N SER A 13 11.01 4.48 -20.45
CA SER A 13 11.51 5.82 -20.14
C SER A 13 12.34 5.88 -18.86
N ILE A 14 12.32 4.82 -18.06
CA ILE A 14 12.97 4.77 -16.76
C ILE A 14 14.40 4.32 -16.91
N ILE A 15 15.35 5.15 -16.50
CA ILE A 15 16.75 4.76 -16.34
C ILE A 15 16.95 4.13 -14.96
N ASP A 16 16.59 4.87 -13.91
CA ASP A 16 16.63 4.40 -12.53
C ASP A 16 15.73 5.30 -11.66
N THR A 17 14.69 4.75 -11.06
CA THR A 17 13.81 5.49 -10.15
C THR A 17 14.46 5.86 -8.82
N GLY A 18 15.60 5.24 -8.48
CA GLY A 18 16.04 5.12 -7.11
C GLY A 18 15.09 4.20 -6.30
N TYR A 19 15.45 3.97 -5.03
CA TYR A 19 14.53 3.29 -4.12
C TYR A 19 13.49 4.27 -3.61
N PHE A 20 12.22 3.87 -3.67
CA PHE A 20 11.12 4.64 -3.10
C PHE A 20 10.31 3.77 -2.14
N ASP A 21 9.81 4.41 -1.08
CA ASP A 21 9.03 3.74 -0.06
C ASP A 21 7.60 3.51 -0.52
N VAL A 22 7.06 2.36 -0.18
CA VAL A 22 5.67 1.96 -0.45
C VAL A 22 4.96 1.81 0.89
N GLU A 23 3.81 2.44 1.02
CA GLU A 23 3.01 2.41 2.24
C GLU A 23 2.29 1.08 2.42
N GLU A 24 1.98 0.73 3.64
CA GLU A 24 1.38 -0.56 4.00
C GLU A 24 0.04 -0.82 3.32
N LEU A 25 -0.83 0.19 3.27
CA LEU A 25 -2.16 0.07 2.70
C LEU A 25 -2.24 0.68 1.29
N LYS A 26 -1.83 1.95 1.15
CA LYS A 26 -2.07 2.72 -0.06
C LYS A 26 -0.90 3.66 -0.39
N THR A 27 -0.44 3.66 -1.63
CA THR A 27 0.57 4.60 -2.14
C THR A 27 0.06 5.28 -3.41
N ILE A 28 0.25 6.59 -3.50
CA ILE A 28 -0.22 7.41 -4.61
C ILE A 28 0.98 7.94 -5.40
N LEU A 29 1.09 7.59 -6.67
CA LEU A 29 2.11 8.10 -7.58
C LEU A 29 1.55 9.30 -8.35
N VAL A 30 2.06 10.50 -8.07
CA VAL A 30 1.61 11.75 -8.69
C VAL A 30 2.71 12.34 -9.54
N GLY A 31 2.36 12.94 -10.65
CA GLY A 31 3.31 13.61 -11.53
C GLY A 31 2.69 13.97 -12.88
N PRO A 32 3.38 14.77 -13.71
CA PRO A 32 2.88 15.17 -15.02
C PRO A 32 2.72 13.98 -15.96
N ASN A 33 2.01 14.22 -17.07
CA ASN A 33 1.93 13.25 -18.15
C ASN A 33 3.35 12.95 -18.67
N GLU A 34 3.58 11.71 -19.09
CA GLU A 34 4.89 11.24 -19.58
C GLU A 34 6.02 11.18 -18.53
N ALA A 35 5.75 11.46 -17.26
CA ALA A 35 6.76 11.32 -16.19
C ALA A 35 7.20 9.86 -15.94
N GLY A 36 6.51 8.87 -16.52
CA GLY A 36 6.85 7.45 -16.37
C GLY A 36 5.99 6.68 -15.35
N LYS A 37 4.93 7.27 -14.80
CA LYS A 37 4.03 6.64 -13.81
C LYS A 37 3.53 5.25 -14.25
N THR A 38 2.94 5.18 -15.44
CA THR A 38 2.46 3.91 -16.04
C THR A 38 3.58 2.89 -16.22
N ALA A 39 4.78 3.33 -16.62
CA ALA A 39 5.92 2.44 -16.78
C ALA A 39 6.37 1.83 -15.45
N ILE A 40 6.32 2.59 -14.34
CA ILE A 40 6.57 2.08 -12.99
C ILE A 40 5.60 0.96 -12.65
N LEU A 41 4.29 1.18 -12.82
CA LEU A 41 3.28 0.16 -12.51
C LEU A 41 3.45 -1.09 -13.36
N GLN A 42 3.74 -0.94 -14.66
CA GLN A 42 3.97 -2.06 -15.57
C GLN A 42 5.22 -2.87 -15.21
N ALA A 43 6.29 -2.21 -14.76
CA ALA A 43 7.48 -2.90 -14.28
C ALA A 43 7.18 -3.64 -12.96
N LEU A 44 6.47 -3.01 -12.02
CA LEU A 44 6.05 -3.65 -10.77
C LEU A 44 5.15 -4.86 -11.02
N GLN A 45 4.21 -4.79 -11.97
CA GLN A 45 3.40 -5.95 -12.33
C GLN A 45 4.28 -7.14 -12.72
N LYS A 46 5.33 -6.91 -13.50
CA LYS A 46 6.22 -7.96 -13.97
C LYS A 46 7.14 -8.53 -12.88
N LEU A 47 7.15 -8.00 -11.67
CA LEU A 47 7.91 -8.55 -10.55
C LEU A 47 7.38 -9.95 -10.17
N ASN A 48 6.07 -10.07 -9.90
CA ASN A 48 5.37 -11.35 -9.70
C ASN A 48 3.97 -11.29 -10.35
N PRO A 49 3.90 -11.43 -11.68
CA PRO A 49 2.68 -11.22 -12.46
C PRO A 49 1.70 -12.38 -12.37
N PRO A 50 0.42 -12.18 -12.69
CA PRO A 50 -0.51 -13.24 -13.03
C PRO A 50 0.02 -14.11 -14.19
N LYS A 51 -0.43 -15.37 -14.26
CA LYS A 51 0.12 -16.37 -15.21
C LYS A 51 0.08 -15.97 -16.70
N GLU A 52 -0.87 -15.13 -17.08
CA GLU A 52 -1.11 -14.77 -18.49
C GLU A 52 -0.44 -13.44 -18.90
N THR A 53 0.33 -12.84 -17.98
CA THR A 53 0.98 -11.54 -18.23
C THR A 53 2.23 -11.68 -19.09
N THR A 54 2.36 -10.85 -20.12
CA THR A 54 3.57 -10.75 -20.93
C THR A 54 4.75 -10.22 -20.10
N LEU A 55 5.83 -10.98 -20.05
CA LEU A 55 7.05 -10.63 -19.33
C LEU A 55 7.92 -9.61 -20.09
N PHE A 56 9.13 -9.32 -19.59
CA PHE A 56 10.04 -8.38 -20.21
C PHE A 56 10.51 -8.86 -21.59
N ASN A 57 10.55 -7.93 -22.55
CA ASN A 57 11.18 -8.14 -23.85
C ASN A 57 12.40 -7.19 -23.95
N PRO A 58 13.64 -7.70 -23.95
CA PRO A 58 14.84 -6.86 -23.93
C PRO A 58 14.88 -5.81 -25.05
N LEU A 59 14.44 -6.15 -26.26
CA LEU A 59 14.47 -5.25 -27.42
C LEU A 59 13.41 -4.13 -27.36
N ARG A 60 12.28 -4.37 -26.67
CA ARG A 60 11.16 -3.43 -26.61
C ARG A 60 11.15 -2.62 -25.33
N ASP A 61 11.57 -3.24 -24.24
CA ASP A 61 11.38 -2.70 -22.90
C ASP A 61 12.62 -1.96 -22.37
N TYR A 62 13.84 -2.28 -22.87
CA TYR A 62 15.04 -1.54 -22.48
C TYR A 62 15.04 -0.11 -23.06
N PRO A 63 15.56 0.92 -22.34
CA PRO A 63 15.60 2.30 -22.83
C PRO A 63 16.36 2.42 -24.14
N ARG A 64 15.68 2.80 -25.21
CA ARG A 64 16.28 2.85 -26.57
C ARG A 64 17.44 3.82 -26.64
N SER A 65 17.41 4.92 -25.88
CA SER A 65 18.47 5.92 -25.83
C SER A 65 19.78 5.40 -25.23
N LYS A 66 19.73 4.32 -24.45
CA LYS A 66 20.87 3.74 -23.74
C LYS A 66 21.30 2.39 -24.32
N TYR A 67 20.49 1.79 -25.20
CA TYR A 67 20.69 0.42 -25.67
C TYR A 67 22.08 0.21 -26.29
N ASP A 68 22.48 1.05 -27.23
CA ASP A 68 23.78 0.94 -27.91
C ASP A 68 24.95 1.24 -26.96
N GLU A 69 24.84 2.28 -26.14
CA GLU A 69 25.89 2.67 -25.19
C GLU A 69 26.11 1.59 -24.15
N ASP A 70 25.06 1.10 -23.55
CA ASP A 70 25.16 0.16 -22.43
C ASP A 70 25.56 -1.25 -22.89
N ILE A 71 25.03 -1.72 -24.02
CA ILE A 71 25.28 -3.07 -24.50
C ILE A 71 26.55 -3.14 -25.31
N SER A 72 26.76 -2.23 -26.28
CA SER A 72 27.88 -2.27 -27.20
C SER A 72 29.16 -1.69 -26.61
N SER A 73 29.07 -0.64 -25.78
CA SER A 73 30.23 0.09 -25.26
C SER A 73 30.58 -0.28 -23.82
N LYS A 74 29.59 -0.44 -22.94
CA LYS A 74 29.81 -0.74 -21.51
C LYS A 74 29.75 -2.23 -21.19
N GLY A 75 29.24 -3.06 -22.10
CA GLY A 75 29.13 -4.51 -21.90
C GLY A 75 28.19 -4.90 -20.77
N VAL A 76 27.10 -4.16 -20.60
CA VAL A 76 26.08 -4.50 -19.59
C VAL A 76 25.55 -5.89 -19.88
N ASN A 77 25.71 -6.78 -18.90
CA ASN A 77 25.22 -8.14 -19.02
C ASN A 77 23.71 -8.17 -18.77
N MET A 78 22.92 -8.34 -19.82
CA MET A 78 21.47 -8.43 -19.77
C MET A 78 20.94 -9.57 -18.89
N ASP A 79 21.71 -10.63 -18.72
CA ASP A 79 21.32 -11.77 -17.90
C ASP A 79 21.28 -11.46 -16.40
N ASN A 80 22.06 -10.48 -15.97
CA ASN A 80 22.15 -10.07 -14.57
C ASN A 80 21.64 -8.63 -14.33
N PHE A 81 21.02 -8.01 -15.34
CA PHE A 81 20.48 -6.67 -15.21
C PHE A 81 19.11 -6.70 -14.53
N THR A 82 19.05 -6.24 -13.28
CA THR A 82 17.80 -6.18 -12.51
C THR A 82 16.94 -5.02 -13.01
N VAL A 83 15.74 -5.34 -13.51
CA VAL A 83 14.78 -4.34 -13.98
C VAL A 83 13.88 -3.86 -12.86
N VAL A 84 13.44 -4.75 -12.01
CA VAL A 84 12.55 -4.43 -10.89
C VAL A 84 12.95 -5.21 -9.66
N GLU A 85 12.92 -4.52 -8.53
CA GLU A 85 13.26 -5.05 -7.22
C GLU A 85 12.22 -4.57 -6.21
N GLY A 86 11.75 -5.47 -5.35
CA GLY A 86 10.82 -5.19 -4.26
C GLY A 86 11.35 -5.72 -2.94
N HIS A 87 11.22 -4.94 -1.88
CA HIS A 87 11.52 -5.29 -0.50
C HIS A 87 10.22 -5.52 0.24
N PHE A 88 10.12 -6.65 0.92
CA PHE A 88 8.88 -7.09 1.55
C PHE A 88 9.10 -7.36 3.04
N SER A 89 8.15 -6.91 3.87
CA SER A 89 8.05 -7.26 5.27
C SER A 89 6.94 -8.29 5.51
N LEU A 90 7.04 -9.01 6.61
CA LEU A 90 6.01 -9.94 7.06
C LEU A 90 5.02 -9.21 7.97
N SER A 91 3.76 -9.60 7.92
CA SER A 91 2.75 -9.20 8.91
C SER A 91 3.00 -9.92 10.24
N GLU A 92 2.48 -9.40 11.34
CA GLU A 92 2.65 -10.02 12.67
C GLU A 92 2.17 -11.48 12.69
N ALA A 93 1.04 -11.78 12.06
CA ALA A 93 0.53 -13.15 11.95
C ALA A 93 1.47 -14.09 11.17
N GLU A 94 2.16 -13.58 10.14
CA GLU A 94 3.13 -14.36 9.36
C GLU A 94 4.46 -14.57 10.12
N LYS A 95 4.83 -13.62 11.00
CA LYS A 95 6.01 -13.72 11.87
C LYS A 95 5.88 -14.82 12.93
N GLU A 96 4.66 -15.15 13.35
CA GLU A 96 4.43 -16.26 14.31
C GLU A 96 4.85 -17.62 13.77
N GLU A 97 4.81 -17.81 12.45
CA GLU A 97 5.18 -19.06 11.78
C GLU A 97 6.68 -19.17 11.44
N ILE A 98 7.49 -18.20 11.88
CA ILE A 98 8.91 -18.07 11.52
C ILE A 98 9.79 -18.16 12.76
N PRO A 99 10.99 -18.82 12.66
CA PRO A 99 11.93 -18.90 13.79
C PRO A 99 12.32 -17.52 14.34
N GLU A 100 12.52 -17.43 15.66
CA GLU A 100 12.76 -16.17 16.38
C GLU A 100 13.87 -15.30 15.78
N GLY A 101 14.97 -15.88 15.36
CA GLY A 101 16.09 -15.15 14.74
C GLY A 101 15.80 -14.54 13.35
N PHE A 102 14.60 -14.75 12.80
CA PHE A 102 14.21 -14.29 11.47
C PHE A 102 12.97 -13.38 11.47
N LYS A 103 12.39 -13.05 12.59
CA LYS A 103 11.13 -12.28 12.68
C LYS A 103 11.21 -10.89 12.05
N GLU A 104 12.36 -10.24 12.11
CA GLU A 104 12.60 -8.89 11.56
C GLU A 104 13.20 -8.92 10.15
N LEU A 105 13.08 -10.03 9.44
CA LEU A 105 13.60 -10.17 8.10
C LEU A 105 12.95 -9.21 7.10
N ILE A 106 13.74 -8.81 6.10
CA ILE A 106 13.26 -8.20 4.87
C ILE A 106 13.53 -9.18 3.74
N TYR A 107 12.46 -9.61 3.05
CA TYR A 107 12.58 -10.45 1.86
C TYR A 107 12.72 -9.56 0.64
N VAL A 108 13.87 -9.63 -0.03
CA VAL A 108 14.13 -8.89 -1.25
C VAL A 108 13.97 -9.83 -2.44
N TYR A 109 13.14 -9.43 -3.39
CA TYR A 109 12.85 -10.20 -4.59
C TYR A 109 12.99 -9.32 -5.82
N GLY A 110 13.70 -9.81 -6.83
CA GLY A 110 13.94 -9.07 -8.06
C GLY A 110 13.79 -9.92 -9.32
N ARG A 111 13.59 -9.24 -10.45
CA ARG A 111 13.54 -9.85 -11.76
C ARG A 111 14.53 -9.17 -12.71
N TYR A 112 15.29 -10.02 -13.39
CA TYR A 112 16.20 -9.60 -14.44
C TYR A 112 15.49 -9.35 -15.77
N LEU A 113 16.14 -8.66 -16.68
CA LEU A 113 15.62 -8.37 -18.02
C LEU A 113 15.39 -9.64 -18.86
N ASN A 114 16.15 -10.72 -18.61
CA ASN A 114 15.95 -12.04 -19.22
C ASN A 114 14.80 -12.84 -18.57
N ASN A 115 14.05 -12.23 -17.63
CA ASN A 115 12.94 -12.81 -16.89
C ASN A 115 13.29 -13.81 -15.77
N ASN A 116 14.55 -14.14 -15.58
CA ASN A 116 14.99 -14.87 -14.41
C ASN A 116 14.75 -14.04 -13.15
N THR A 117 14.50 -14.73 -12.03
CA THR A 117 14.26 -14.08 -10.74
C THR A 117 15.37 -14.39 -9.76
N TRP A 118 15.60 -13.50 -8.84
CA TRP A 118 16.54 -13.66 -7.74
C TRP A 118 15.89 -13.21 -6.42
N HIS A 119 16.44 -13.66 -5.31
CA HIS A 119 15.97 -13.27 -3.99
C HIS A 119 17.11 -13.22 -2.98
N ARG A 120 16.89 -12.45 -1.93
CA ARG A 120 17.80 -12.25 -0.81
C ARG A 120 16.99 -12.06 0.48
N LEU A 121 17.55 -12.47 1.61
CA LEU A 121 17.05 -12.13 2.94
C LEU A 121 17.99 -11.10 3.57
N ASP A 122 17.46 -9.96 3.93
CA ASP A 122 18.16 -8.93 4.71
C ASP A 122 17.64 -8.94 6.16
N ASN A 123 18.39 -8.36 7.09
CA ASN A 123 18.11 -8.37 8.54
C ASN A 123 17.96 -9.80 9.12
N VAL A 124 18.83 -10.69 8.72
CA VAL A 124 18.86 -12.09 9.19
C VAL A 124 20.26 -12.46 9.62
N PRO A 125 20.45 -13.47 10.48
CA PRO A 125 21.77 -13.95 10.89
C PRO A 125 22.68 -14.21 9.67
N GLU A 126 23.96 -13.90 9.80
CA GLU A 126 24.94 -14.12 8.75
C GLU A 126 25.00 -15.60 8.34
N ARG A 127 25.35 -15.84 7.05
CA ARG A 127 25.51 -17.21 6.58
C ARG A 127 26.77 -17.82 7.18
N ALA A 128 26.62 -18.92 7.87
CA ALA A 128 27.75 -19.65 8.37
C ALA A 128 28.59 -20.25 7.24
N THR A 129 29.90 -20.06 7.29
CA THR A 129 30.87 -20.72 6.43
C THR A 129 31.55 -21.84 7.19
N TYR A 130 32.15 -22.81 6.49
CA TYR A 130 32.86 -23.91 7.16
C TYR A 130 33.97 -23.37 8.06
N SER A 131 34.71 -22.36 7.64
CA SER A 131 35.77 -21.73 8.44
C SER A 131 35.31 -21.12 9.76
N THR A 132 34.03 -20.72 9.88
CA THR A 132 33.48 -20.16 11.11
C THR A 132 33.21 -21.23 12.18
N ILE A 133 32.96 -22.48 11.77
CA ILE A 133 32.65 -23.59 12.67
C ILE A 133 33.77 -24.63 12.80
N GLU A 134 34.69 -24.68 11.83
CA GLU A 134 35.75 -25.72 11.72
C GLU A 134 36.53 -25.88 13.03
N LYS A 135 36.96 -24.76 13.63
CA LYS A 135 37.75 -24.79 14.85
C LYS A 135 37.01 -25.38 16.03
N ASP A 136 35.74 -25.05 16.19
CA ASP A 136 34.91 -25.56 17.29
C ASP A 136 34.46 -27.00 17.03
N LEU A 137 34.22 -27.36 15.77
CA LEU A 137 33.92 -28.71 15.35
C LEU A 137 35.11 -29.66 15.61
N LEU A 138 36.35 -29.24 15.28
CA LEU A 138 37.53 -30.06 15.57
C LEU A 138 37.84 -30.20 17.06
N ARG A 139 37.56 -29.16 17.86
CA ARG A 139 37.72 -29.21 19.33
C ARG A 139 36.74 -30.16 19.97
N ILE A 140 35.46 -30.08 19.57
CA ILE A 140 34.44 -30.98 20.13
C ILE A 140 34.70 -32.42 19.67
N GLN A 141 35.16 -32.64 18.41
CA GLN A 141 35.59 -33.95 17.95
C GLN A 141 36.69 -34.54 18.83
N ALA A 142 37.72 -33.75 19.15
CA ALA A 142 38.83 -34.20 19.97
C ALA A 142 38.39 -34.56 21.40
N HIS A 143 37.41 -33.80 21.95
CA HIS A 143 36.84 -34.11 23.28
C HIS A 143 36.00 -35.41 23.21
N ILE A 144 35.13 -35.55 22.27
CA ILE A 144 34.31 -36.74 22.04
C ILE A 144 35.21 -37.95 21.82
N ASP A 145 36.21 -37.86 20.97
CA ASP A 145 37.16 -38.95 20.65
C ASP A 145 37.91 -39.42 21.89
N LYS A 146 38.38 -38.49 22.72
CA LYS A 146 39.04 -38.80 23.97
C LYS A 146 38.13 -39.61 24.91
N ASN A 147 36.89 -39.22 25.08
CA ASN A 147 35.94 -39.88 26.00
C ASN A 147 35.47 -41.24 25.40
N TYR A 148 35.22 -41.29 24.10
CA TYR A 148 34.88 -42.52 23.37
C TYR A 148 35.96 -43.57 23.49
N ARG A 149 37.23 -43.23 23.28
CA ARG A 149 38.37 -44.12 23.43
C ARG A 149 38.50 -44.67 24.86
N LYS A 150 38.24 -43.85 25.85
CA LYS A 150 38.29 -44.22 27.24
C LYS A 150 37.22 -45.25 27.61
N GLU A 151 36.01 -45.09 27.10
CA GLU A 151 34.87 -45.97 27.36
C GLU A 151 34.98 -47.31 26.60
N GLU A 152 35.38 -47.25 25.33
CA GLU A 152 35.44 -48.42 24.42
C GLU A 152 36.80 -49.11 24.46
N SER A 153 37.76 -48.63 25.27
CA SER A 153 39.13 -49.20 25.38
C SER A 153 39.88 -49.35 24.08
N ILE A 154 39.81 -48.38 23.19
CA ILE A 154 40.41 -48.37 21.83
C ILE A 154 41.88 -47.93 21.93
N ASP A 155 42.76 -48.61 21.15
CA ASP A 155 44.18 -48.26 21.06
C ASP A 155 44.36 -46.85 20.45
N PRO A 156 45.28 -46.01 21.06
CA PRO A 156 45.52 -44.64 20.57
C PRO A 156 45.97 -44.53 19.12
N SER A 157 46.48 -45.60 18.52
CA SER A 157 46.94 -45.67 17.12
C SER A 157 45.84 -45.94 16.08
N GLU A 158 44.64 -46.37 16.55
CA GLU A 158 43.53 -46.74 15.64
C GLU A 158 42.64 -45.52 15.40
N LEU A 159 42.11 -45.41 14.17
CA LEU A 159 41.16 -44.37 13.79
C LEU A 159 39.78 -44.77 14.36
N THR A 160 39.19 -43.87 15.14
CA THR A 160 37.87 -44.10 15.70
C THR A 160 36.74 -43.81 14.69
N PRO A 161 35.55 -44.40 14.89
CA PRO A 161 34.36 -44.02 14.10
C PRO A 161 34.05 -42.50 14.21
N VAL A 162 34.31 -41.88 15.34
CA VAL A 162 34.13 -40.46 15.58
C VAL A 162 34.92 -39.61 14.59
N GLN A 163 36.19 -39.98 14.39
CA GLN A 163 37.11 -39.28 13.47
C GLN A 163 36.79 -39.61 12.00
N SER A 164 36.60 -40.91 11.67
CA SER A 164 36.37 -41.32 10.28
C SER A 164 35.09 -40.73 9.70
N GLU A 165 33.99 -40.74 10.43
CA GLU A 165 32.71 -40.20 10.01
C GLU A 165 32.75 -38.70 9.80
N LEU A 166 33.37 -37.93 10.71
CA LEU A 166 33.52 -36.51 10.54
C LEU A 166 34.40 -36.14 9.36
N ASN A 167 35.53 -36.85 9.18
CA ASN A 167 36.43 -36.65 8.07
C ASN A 167 35.76 -36.93 6.71
N GLU A 168 34.96 -37.97 6.60
CA GLU A 168 34.17 -38.28 5.41
C GLU A 168 33.21 -37.15 5.04
N GLN A 169 32.55 -36.56 6.02
CA GLN A 169 31.60 -35.45 5.80
C GLN A 169 32.31 -34.14 5.44
N THR A 170 33.47 -33.87 6.02
CA THR A 170 34.16 -32.55 5.89
C THR A 170 35.20 -32.49 4.80
N GLN A 171 35.78 -33.64 4.34
CA GLN A 171 36.91 -33.72 3.40
C GLN A 171 36.69 -32.93 2.07
N LYS A 172 35.46 -32.80 1.62
CA LYS A 172 35.12 -32.12 0.37
C LYS A 172 34.72 -30.65 0.57
N ILE A 173 34.69 -30.14 1.79
CA ILE A 173 34.21 -28.79 2.11
C ILE A 173 35.42 -27.83 2.07
N LYS A 174 35.33 -26.78 1.26
CA LYS A 174 36.34 -25.72 1.24
C LYS A 174 36.09 -24.75 2.42
N PRO A 175 37.14 -24.15 3.04
CA PRO A 175 37.00 -23.28 4.20
C PRO A 175 35.98 -22.15 4.03
N ASN A 176 35.96 -21.50 2.88
CA ASN A 176 35.03 -20.38 2.62
C ASN A 176 33.68 -20.82 2.02
N SER A 177 33.38 -22.12 1.98
CA SER A 177 32.09 -22.61 1.51
C SER A 177 31.02 -22.30 2.54
N ILE A 178 29.86 -21.80 2.05
CA ILE A 178 28.65 -21.64 2.86
C ILE A 178 28.14 -23.04 3.23
N ILE A 179 27.75 -23.22 4.48
CA ILE A 179 27.15 -24.46 4.97
C ILE A 179 25.76 -24.62 4.34
N SER A 180 25.57 -25.66 3.54
CA SER A 180 24.27 -26.04 3.00
C SER A 180 23.43 -26.75 4.06
N VAL A 181 22.12 -26.86 3.82
CA VAL A 181 21.20 -27.59 4.72
C VAL A 181 21.63 -29.05 4.85
N ASP A 182 22.04 -29.69 3.77
CA ASP A 182 22.51 -31.09 3.76
C ASP A 182 23.74 -31.28 4.63
N ILE A 183 24.71 -30.35 4.53
CA ILE A 183 25.93 -30.36 5.37
C ILE A 183 25.56 -30.11 6.84
N ALA A 184 24.71 -29.13 7.11
CA ALA A 184 24.25 -28.83 8.47
C ALA A 184 23.56 -30.05 9.11
N ASN A 185 22.63 -30.66 8.40
CA ASN A 185 21.91 -31.87 8.88
C ASN A 185 22.87 -33.05 9.12
N ALA A 186 23.84 -33.25 8.26
CA ALA A 186 24.82 -34.32 8.40
C ALA A 186 25.73 -34.10 9.62
N LEU A 187 26.22 -32.88 9.82
CA LEU A 187 27.04 -32.51 10.97
C LEU A 187 26.24 -32.54 12.28
N GLU A 188 25.00 -32.11 12.25
CA GLU A 188 24.09 -32.18 13.40
C GLU A 188 23.79 -33.64 13.80
N ALA A 189 23.51 -34.47 12.82
CA ALA A 189 23.29 -35.91 13.06
C ALA A 189 24.53 -36.57 13.68
N TRP A 190 25.73 -36.20 13.21
CA TRP A 190 26.99 -36.66 13.80
C TRP A 190 27.12 -36.16 15.24
N LEU A 191 26.90 -34.88 15.53
CA LEU A 191 26.94 -34.34 16.92
C LEU A 191 25.95 -35.06 17.84
N ASN A 192 24.72 -35.24 17.41
CA ASN A 192 23.67 -35.90 18.19
C ASN A 192 23.98 -37.39 18.44
N LYS A 193 24.61 -38.08 17.50
CA LYS A 193 25.05 -39.46 17.65
C LYS A 193 26.03 -39.64 18.80
N TYR A 194 26.91 -38.65 19.00
CA TYR A 194 27.99 -38.73 20.00
C TYR A 194 27.77 -37.84 21.21
N ILE A 195 26.56 -37.31 21.44
CA ILE A 195 26.24 -36.41 22.53
C ILE A 195 26.53 -37.00 23.92
N ALA A 196 26.40 -38.31 24.11
CA ALA A 196 26.69 -39.01 25.37
C ALA A 196 28.14 -38.87 25.82
N TYR A 197 29.06 -38.57 24.90
CA TYR A 197 30.51 -38.41 25.19
C TYR A 197 30.91 -36.97 25.47
N ILE A 198 29.95 -36.03 25.50
CA ILE A 198 30.18 -34.64 25.84
C ILE A 198 29.99 -34.50 27.39
N SER A 199 30.99 -33.96 28.08
CA SER A 199 30.92 -33.80 29.51
C SER A 199 30.01 -32.63 29.89
N GLU A 200 29.06 -32.86 30.78
CA GLU A 200 28.13 -31.88 31.33
C GLU A 200 28.87 -30.72 32.04
N GLY A 201 28.46 -29.46 31.86
CA GLY A 201 29.10 -28.25 32.37
C GLY A 201 30.43 -27.88 31.75
N SER A 202 30.87 -28.58 30.66
CA SER A 202 32.16 -28.32 30.02
C SER A 202 32.06 -27.19 28.96
N GLU A 203 33.23 -26.63 28.57
CA GLU A 203 33.34 -25.72 27.44
C GLU A 203 32.97 -26.37 26.12
N ASP A 204 33.01 -27.69 26.01
CA ASP A 204 32.65 -28.44 24.81
C ASP A 204 31.12 -28.62 24.72
N GLU A 205 30.40 -28.64 25.85
CA GLU A 205 28.94 -28.54 25.84
C GLU A 205 28.49 -27.17 25.30
N LYS A 206 29.10 -26.07 25.70
CA LYS A 206 28.81 -24.73 25.13
C LYS A 206 29.10 -24.68 23.64
N ARG A 207 30.18 -25.34 23.14
CA ARG A 207 30.47 -25.46 21.74
C ARG A 207 29.42 -26.28 20.99
N TYR A 208 28.93 -27.36 21.60
CA TYR A 208 27.84 -28.16 21.07
C TYR A 208 26.58 -27.28 20.86
N ASP A 209 26.21 -26.52 21.90
CA ASP A 209 25.03 -25.62 21.81
C ASP A 209 25.21 -24.55 20.75
N MET A 210 26.41 -23.95 20.65
CA MET A 210 26.70 -22.98 19.59
C MET A 210 26.63 -23.59 18.19
N LEU A 211 27.21 -24.75 17.94
CA LEU A 211 27.15 -25.44 16.65
C LEU A 211 25.71 -25.82 16.30
N LYS A 212 24.95 -26.30 17.28
CA LYS A 212 23.53 -26.61 17.10
C LYS A 212 22.73 -25.39 16.68
N GLN A 213 22.90 -24.24 17.35
CA GLN A 213 22.27 -22.97 16.96
C GLN A 213 22.63 -22.55 15.54
N VAL A 214 23.88 -22.75 15.12
CA VAL A 214 24.31 -22.47 13.74
C VAL A 214 23.57 -23.38 12.75
N PHE A 215 23.46 -24.67 13.03
CA PHE A 215 22.77 -25.62 12.14
C PHE A 215 21.26 -25.36 12.10
N GLU A 216 20.64 -25.07 13.22
CA GLU A 216 19.26 -24.61 13.30
C GLU A 216 19.01 -23.32 12.50
N SER A 217 19.96 -22.38 12.55
CA SER A 217 19.89 -21.16 11.75
C SER A 217 19.99 -21.43 10.24
N VAL A 218 20.85 -22.36 9.81
CA VAL A 218 20.94 -22.77 8.39
C VAL A 218 19.65 -23.41 7.91
N ALA A 219 19.08 -24.34 8.68
CA ALA A 219 17.82 -25.00 8.38
C ALA A 219 16.66 -23.99 8.41
N GLY A 220 16.61 -23.12 9.43
CA GLY A 220 15.61 -22.06 9.55
C GLY A 220 15.62 -21.10 8.37
N ARG A 221 16.79 -20.73 7.86
CA ARG A 221 16.93 -19.87 6.68
C ARG A 221 16.30 -20.49 5.42
N ALA A 222 16.47 -21.79 5.22
CA ALA A 222 15.89 -22.49 4.06
C ALA A 222 14.34 -22.53 4.17
N LEU A 223 13.83 -22.86 5.36
CA LEU A 223 12.40 -22.86 5.64
C LEU A 223 11.77 -21.48 5.43
N VAL A 224 12.43 -20.44 5.93
CA VAL A 224 12.00 -19.05 5.79
C VAL A 224 11.97 -18.62 4.32
N LEU A 225 12.98 -18.99 3.52
CA LEU A 225 13.00 -18.71 2.09
C LEU A 225 11.84 -19.36 1.34
N GLU A 226 11.54 -20.60 1.64
CA GLU A 226 10.41 -21.32 1.06
C GLU A 226 9.08 -20.66 1.45
N LYS A 227 8.93 -20.30 2.72
CA LYS A 227 7.76 -19.58 3.23
C LYS A 227 7.59 -18.24 2.54
N CYS A 228 8.64 -17.41 2.47
CA CYS A 228 8.60 -16.11 1.78
C CYS A 228 8.20 -16.25 0.31
N ARG A 229 8.70 -17.27 -0.40
CA ARG A 229 8.28 -17.54 -1.78
C ARG A 229 6.79 -17.84 -1.89
N SER A 230 6.25 -18.64 -0.96
CA SER A 230 4.82 -18.98 -0.95
C SER A 230 3.91 -17.80 -0.61
N LEU A 231 4.42 -16.83 0.16
CA LEU A 231 3.71 -15.63 0.60
C LEU A 231 3.86 -14.44 -0.35
N LEU A 232 4.72 -14.55 -1.39
CA LEU A 232 4.98 -13.43 -2.31
C LEU A 232 3.68 -13.00 -3.00
N PRO A 233 3.25 -11.73 -2.84
CA PRO A 233 2.01 -11.25 -3.43
C PRO A 233 2.07 -11.19 -4.95
N THR A 234 0.94 -11.44 -5.60
CA THR A 234 0.79 -11.24 -7.04
C THR A 234 0.47 -9.78 -7.34
N PHE A 235 1.11 -9.20 -8.34
CA PHE A 235 0.90 -7.82 -8.75
C PHE A 235 -0.14 -7.76 -9.88
N VAL A 236 -1.31 -7.22 -9.60
CA VAL A 236 -2.43 -7.13 -10.56
C VAL A 236 -2.56 -5.70 -11.06
N LEU A 237 -2.25 -5.47 -12.32
CA LEU A 237 -2.39 -4.16 -12.96
C LEU A 237 -3.77 -4.02 -13.58
N PHE A 238 -4.46 -2.97 -13.19
CA PHE A 238 -5.68 -2.50 -13.83
C PHE A 238 -5.41 -1.14 -14.50
N ASN A 239 -5.70 -1.05 -15.77
CA ASN A 239 -5.61 0.18 -16.55
C ASN A 239 -6.99 0.61 -17.06
N ASN A 240 -7.10 1.87 -17.47
CA ASN A 240 -8.36 2.43 -17.99
C ASN A 240 -8.88 1.80 -19.28
N TYR A 241 -8.08 0.95 -19.93
CA TYR A 241 -8.45 0.33 -21.20
C TYR A 241 -9.28 -0.94 -21.03
N PHE A 242 -9.23 -1.61 -19.87
CA PHE A 242 -10.07 -2.78 -19.66
C PHE A 242 -11.55 -2.41 -19.63
N ARG A 243 -12.32 -3.05 -20.49
CA ARG A 243 -13.76 -2.84 -20.64
C ARG A 243 -14.49 -4.16 -20.73
N VAL A 244 -15.69 -4.19 -20.17
CA VAL A 244 -16.66 -5.26 -20.41
C VAL A 244 -17.56 -4.82 -21.55
N LYS A 245 -17.70 -5.64 -22.57
CA LYS A 245 -18.64 -5.35 -23.69
C LYS A 245 -20.09 -5.49 -23.20
N PRO A 246 -20.99 -4.60 -23.62
CA PRO A 246 -22.41 -4.70 -23.28
C PRO A 246 -23.07 -5.96 -23.87
N SER A 247 -22.56 -6.43 -25.00
CA SER A 247 -22.99 -7.66 -25.66
C SER A 247 -21.80 -8.49 -26.11
N ILE A 248 -21.69 -9.70 -25.58
CA ILE A 248 -20.59 -10.62 -25.80
C ILE A 248 -21.10 -11.80 -26.62
N HIS A 249 -20.53 -12.02 -27.81
CA HIS A 249 -20.83 -13.20 -28.62
C HIS A 249 -20.01 -14.40 -28.13
N LEU A 250 -20.68 -15.34 -27.46
CA LEU A 250 -20.05 -16.42 -26.71
C LEU A 250 -19.27 -17.40 -27.60
N GLU A 251 -19.81 -17.75 -28.78
CA GLU A 251 -19.13 -18.68 -29.69
C GLU A 251 -17.85 -18.06 -30.29
N HIS A 252 -17.88 -16.81 -30.68
CA HIS A 252 -16.69 -16.11 -31.18
C HIS A 252 -15.62 -15.94 -30.06
N LEU A 253 -16.04 -15.62 -28.85
CA LEU A 253 -15.11 -15.53 -27.73
C LEU A 253 -14.49 -16.92 -27.42
N ALA A 254 -15.30 -17.97 -27.42
CA ALA A 254 -14.81 -19.33 -27.22
C ALA A 254 -13.79 -19.78 -28.28
N GLN A 255 -14.03 -19.42 -29.55
CA GLN A 255 -13.10 -19.69 -30.66
C GLN A 255 -11.77 -18.93 -30.48
N ARG A 256 -11.82 -17.63 -30.14
CA ARG A 256 -10.59 -16.83 -29.89
C ARG A 256 -9.77 -17.38 -28.71
N VAL A 257 -10.44 -17.75 -27.63
CA VAL A 257 -9.78 -18.39 -26.48
C VAL A 257 -9.12 -19.70 -26.87
N SER A 258 -9.82 -20.57 -27.63
CA SER A 258 -9.28 -21.88 -28.04
C SER A 258 -8.11 -21.78 -29.03
N SER A 259 -8.11 -20.75 -29.89
CA SER A 259 -7.02 -20.49 -30.85
C SER A 259 -5.83 -19.72 -30.24
N GLY A 260 -5.97 -19.22 -29.03
CA GLY A 260 -4.94 -18.39 -28.36
C GLY A 260 -4.75 -17.01 -29.02
N VAL A 261 -5.69 -16.59 -29.85
CA VAL A 261 -5.65 -15.28 -30.53
C VAL A 261 -6.84 -14.45 -30.07
N LEU A 262 -6.59 -13.51 -29.15
CA LEU A 262 -7.59 -12.55 -28.71
C LEU A 262 -7.57 -11.35 -29.69
N ASP A 263 -8.75 -10.94 -30.19
CA ASP A 263 -8.87 -9.83 -31.14
C ASP A 263 -8.57 -8.47 -30.48
N ASP A 264 -8.97 -8.34 -29.24
CA ASP A 264 -8.81 -7.14 -28.44
C ASP A 264 -8.51 -7.54 -27.02
N ASP A 265 -7.23 -7.50 -26.66
CA ASP A 265 -6.76 -7.88 -25.33
C ASP A 265 -7.51 -7.15 -24.20
N GLN A 266 -7.95 -5.91 -24.44
CA GLN A 266 -8.62 -5.08 -23.45
C GLN A 266 -10.06 -5.54 -23.21
N TYR A 267 -10.82 -5.77 -24.27
CA TYR A 267 -12.21 -6.21 -24.16
C TYR A 267 -12.31 -7.71 -23.84
N ASP A 268 -11.52 -8.54 -24.51
CA ASP A 268 -11.58 -9.98 -24.27
C ASP A 268 -11.13 -10.32 -22.85
N TYR A 269 -10.15 -9.61 -22.31
CA TYR A 269 -9.76 -9.77 -20.89
C TYR A 269 -10.90 -9.42 -19.93
N GLY A 270 -11.57 -8.27 -20.11
CA GLY A 270 -12.72 -7.86 -19.29
C GLY A 270 -13.89 -8.86 -19.40
N ASN A 271 -14.16 -9.36 -20.61
CA ASN A 271 -15.20 -10.36 -20.85
C ASN A 271 -14.87 -11.70 -20.20
N LEU A 272 -13.62 -12.15 -20.25
CA LEU A 272 -13.15 -13.38 -19.57
C LEU A 272 -13.21 -13.24 -18.06
N CYS A 273 -12.88 -12.07 -17.51
CA CYS A 273 -13.05 -11.77 -16.08
C CYS A 273 -14.53 -11.85 -15.67
N LEU A 274 -15.45 -11.33 -16.48
CA LEU A 274 -16.88 -11.47 -16.24
C LEU A 274 -17.31 -12.93 -16.22
N LEU A 275 -16.90 -13.73 -17.21
CA LEU A 275 -17.19 -15.16 -17.25
C LEU A 275 -16.60 -15.92 -16.08
N LYS A 276 -15.41 -15.58 -15.64
CA LYS A 276 -14.77 -16.14 -14.45
C LYS A 276 -15.59 -15.85 -13.18
N LEU A 277 -16.11 -14.63 -13.01
CA LEU A 277 -17.01 -14.28 -11.92
C LEU A 277 -18.31 -15.06 -11.91
N LEU A 278 -18.82 -15.36 -13.10
CA LEU A 278 -20.02 -16.17 -13.32
C LEU A 278 -19.76 -17.66 -13.11
N ASN A 279 -18.48 -18.05 -12.97
CA ASN A 279 -18.02 -19.44 -12.92
C ASN A 279 -18.44 -20.25 -14.15
N PHE A 280 -18.35 -19.63 -15.33
CA PHE A 280 -18.61 -20.27 -16.62
C PHE A 280 -17.40 -20.09 -17.55
N SER A 281 -17.20 -21.06 -18.44
CA SER A 281 -16.38 -20.86 -19.64
C SER A 281 -17.24 -20.33 -20.80
N ALA A 282 -16.60 -19.60 -21.72
CA ALA A 282 -17.28 -19.15 -22.95
C ALA A 282 -17.85 -20.31 -23.75
N ALA A 283 -17.14 -21.45 -23.78
CA ALA A 283 -17.57 -22.67 -24.48
C ALA A 283 -18.82 -23.30 -23.86
N ASP A 284 -18.90 -23.35 -22.51
CA ASP A 284 -20.06 -23.94 -21.83
C ASP A 284 -21.32 -23.08 -22.01
N LEU A 285 -21.17 -21.75 -21.86
CA LEU A 285 -22.29 -20.82 -22.12
C LEU A 285 -22.74 -20.84 -23.57
N SER A 286 -21.79 -20.93 -24.53
CA SER A 286 -22.10 -21.06 -25.95
C SER A 286 -22.87 -22.35 -26.25
N LYS A 287 -22.44 -23.51 -25.70
CA LYS A 287 -23.17 -24.77 -25.86
C LYS A 287 -24.58 -24.70 -25.29
N ALA A 288 -24.74 -24.09 -24.10
CA ALA A 288 -26.05 -23.90 -23.47
C ALA A 288 -26.97 -22.96 -24.26
N GLY A 289 -26.40 -22.05 -25.07
CA GLY A 289 -27.16 -21.11 -25.91
C GLY A 289 -27.52 -21.63 -27.30
N LYS A 290 -27.10 -22.86 -27.67
CA LYS A 290 -27.49 -23.45 -29.00
C LYS A 290 -28.89 -24.04 -28.91
N ALA A 291 -29.71 -23.72 -29.90
CA ALA A 291 -31.06 -24.27 -30.00
C ALA A 291 -31.04 -25.82 -30.05
N VAL A 292 -32.03 -26.43 -29.42
CA VAL A 292 -32.23 -27.90 -29.53
C VAL A 292 -32.67 -28.24 -30.94
N PRO A 293 -32.08 -29.26 -31.60
CA PRO A 293 -32.56 -29.74 -32.91
C PRO A 293 -34.04 -30.08 -32.89
N ALA A 294 -34.72 -29.87 -34.00
CA ALA A 294 -36.18 -30.09 -34.12
C ALA A 294 -36.61 -31.55 -33.93
N ASP A 295 -35.68 -32.48 -34.07
CA ASP A 295 -35.86 -33.93 -33.91
C ASP A 295 -35.48 -34.48 -32.54
N SER A 296 -35.23 -33.61 -31.56
CA SER A 296 -34.83 -33.97 -30.23
C SER A 296 -35.94 -34.68 -29.43
N THR A 297 -35.56 -35.64 -28.61
CA THR A 297 -36.45 -36.36 -27.73
C THR A 297 -36.95 -35.51 -26.54
N PRO A 298 -38.12 -35.79 -25.97
CA PRO A 298 -38.61 -35.06 -24.76
C PRO A 298 -37.61 -35.03 -23.62
N ALA A 299 -36.81 -36.03 -23.42
CA ALA A 299 -35.77 -36.10 -22.39
C ALA A 299 -34.62 -35.13 -22.69
N GLU A 300 -34.21 -35.01 -23.95
CA GLU A 300 -33.18 -34.01 -24.37
C GLU A 300 -33.69 -32.58 -24.24
N VAL A 301 -34.94 -32.33 -24.57
CA VAL A 301 -35.59 -31.02 -24.40
C VAL A 301 -35.65 -30.66 -22.90
N GLN A 302 -35.99 -31.64 -22.03
CA GLN A 302 -36.00 -31.36 -20.58
C GLN A 302 -34.59 -31.06 -20.04
N LYS A 303 -33.60 -31.87 -20.40
CA LYS A 303 -32.20 -31.60 -20.03
C LYS A 303 -31.71 -30.25 -20.50
N TYR A 304 -32.12 -29.83 -21.69
CA TYR A 304 -31.78 -28.47 -22.18
C TYR A 304 -32.43 -27.37 -21.34
N LYS A 305 -33.69 -27.55 -20.93
CA LYS A 305 -34.36 -26.58 -20.03
C LYS A 305 -33.64 -26.52 -18.69
N ASP A 306 -33.24 -27.64 -18.11
CA ASP A 306 -32.51 -27.67 -16.84
C ASP A 306 -31.17 -26.91 -16.93
N ILE A 307 -30.46 -27.05 -18.05
CA ILE A 307 -29.22 -26.29 -18.33
C ILE A 307 -29.48 -24.79 -18.45
N LEU A 308 -30.57 -24.39 -19.12
CA LEU A 308 -30.95 -22.98 -19.23
C LEU A 308 -31.33 -22.37 -17.88
N ASP A 309 -32.04 -23.13 -17.07
CA ASP A 309 -32.45 -22.69 -15.72
C ASP A 309 -31.23 -22.53 -14.81
N ASP A 310 -30.28 -23.49 -14.78
CA ASP A 310 -29.01 -23.36 -14.03
C ASP A 310 -28.22 -22.13 -14.49
N ARG A 311 -28.12 -21.92 -15.82
CA ARG A 311 -27.47 -20.74 -16.38
C ARG A 311 -28.11 -19.44 -15.86
N ASN A 312 -29.43 -19.32 -15.94
CA ASN A 312 -30.16 -18.11 -15.53
C ASN A 312 -30.03 -17.88 -14.01
N TYR A 313 -30.07 -18.92 -13.20
CA TYR A 313 -29.87 -18.81 -11.76
C TYR A 313 -28.50 -18.23 -11.38
N ARG A 314 -27.43 -18.72 -12.02
CA ARG A 314 -26.07 -18.24 -11.77
C ARG A 314 -25.86 -16.80 -12.26
N LEU A 315 -26.41 -16.46 -13.44
CA LEU A 315 -26.37 -15.09 -13.95
C LEU A 315 -27.08 -14.11 -13.02
N ASN A 316 -28.25 -14.48 -12.50
CA ASN A 316 -28.97 -13.67 -11.54
C ASN A 316 -28.22 -13.48 -10.22
N ALA A 317 -27.66 -14.55 -9.66
CA ALA A 317 -26.86 -14.47 -8.43
C ALA A 317 -25.65 -13.54 -8.58
N ALA A 318 -24.94 -13.59 -9.71
CA ALA A 318 -23.82 -12.71 -9.98
C ALA A 318 -24.28 -11.25 -10.19
N SER A 319 -25.41 -11.03 -10.88
CA SER A 319 -26.01 -9.70 -11.06
C SER A 319 -26.33 -9.03 -9.72
N ILE A 320 -26.91 -9.77 -8.76
CA ILE A 320 -27.21 -9.28 -7.42
C ILE A 320 -25.92 -8.90 -6.67
N ARG A 321 -24.88 -9.76 -6.72
CA ARG A 321 -23.62 -9.50 -6.05
C ARG A 321 -22.90 -8.27 -6.61
N LEU A 322 -22.78 -8.16 -7.93
CA LEU A 322 -22.17 -7.01 -8.59
C LEU A 322 -22.95 -5.72 -8.34
N THR A 323 -24.27 -5.76 -8.42
CA THR A 323 -25.14 -4.62 -8.10
C THR A 323 -24.86 -4.08 -6.71
N LYS A 324 -24.78 -4.97 -5.71
CA LYS A 324 -24.53 -4.57 -4.32
C LYS A 324 -23.19 -3.84 -4.17
N GLU A 325 -22.14 -4.32 -4.79
CA GLU A 325 -20.80 -3.71 -4.69
C GLU A 325 -20.69 -2.40 -5.49
N ILE A 326 -21.28 -2.35 -6.68
CA ILE A 326 -21.32 -1.13 -7.49
C ILE A 326 -22.10 -0.03 -6.78
N ASN A 327 -23.26 -0.35 -6.20
CA ASN A 327 -24.10 0.65 -5.52
C ASN A 327 -23.44 1.22 -4.26
N ARG A 328 -22.54 0.48 -3.59
CA ARG A 328 -21.76 1.02 -2.48
C ARG A 328 -20.86 2.19 -2.89
N VAL A 329 -20.43 2.22 -4.16
CA VAL A 329 -19.50 3.23 -4.70
C VAL A 329 -20.26 4.29 -5.49
N TRP A 330 -21.14 3.83 -6.38
CA TRP A 330 -21.90 4.73 -7.23
C TRP A 330 -22.91 5.58 -6.44
N ASN A 331 -23.47 5.00 -5.34
CA ASN A 331 -24.42 5.64 -4.46
C ASN A 331 -25.53 6.37 -5.25
N PRO A 332 -26.36 5.64 -6.01
CA PRO A 332 -27.37 6.24 -6.87
C PRO A 332 -28.37 7.05 -6.06
N ASN A 333 -28.72 8.24 -6.55
CA ASN A 333 -29.75 9.06 -5.93
C ASN A 333 -31.13 8.46 -6.20
N PRO A 334 -31.89 8.04 -5.16
CA PRO A 334 -33.21 7.42 -5.35
C PRO A 334 -34.24 8.35 -6.00
N ASP A 335 -34.04 9.67 -5.92
CA ASP A 335 -34.95 10.68 -6.49
C ASP A 335 -34.64 10.98 -7.97
N LYS A 336 -33.63 10.37 -8.55
CA LYS A 336 -33.22 10.53 -9.93
C LYS A 336 -33.23 9.19 -10.67
N PRO A 337 -33.49 9.17 -11.99
CA PRO A 337 -33.39 7.96 -12.82
C PRO A 337 -31.90 7.57 -13.05
N GLU A 338 -31.20 7.30 -11.98
CA GLU A 338 -29.79 6.83 -12.04
C GLU A 338 -29.73 5.30 -12.11
N ALA A 339 -28.58 4.80 -12.62
CA ALA A 339 -28.28 3.37 -12.67
C ALA A 339 -28.36 2.75 -11.26
N ASN A 340 -29.26 1.83 -11.04
CA ASN A 340 -29.54 1.24 -9.74
C ASN A 340 -29.19 -0.23 -9.67
N LYS A 341 -29.35 -0.96 -10.79
CA LYS A 341 -29.20 -2.42 -10.81
C LYS A 341 -28.48 -2.87 -12.07
N LEU A 342 -27.45 -3.71 -11.89
CA LEU A 342 -26.79 -4.38 -13.00
C LEU A 342 -27.43 -5.75 -13.23
N ARG A 343 -27.79 -6.04 -14.47
CA ARG A 343 -28.27 -7.35 -14.89
C ARG A 343 -27.37 -7.95 -15.96
N ILE A 344 -27.14 -9.25 -15.85
CA ILE A 344 -26.41 -10.03 -16.81
C ILE A 344 -27.36 -11.09 -17.31
N ASP A 345 -27.77 -10.96 -18.58
CA ASP A 345 -28.73 -11.84 -19.22
C ASP A 345 -28.08 -12.57 -20.39
N ALA A 346 -28.49 -13.80 -20.63
CA ALA A 346 -28.05 -14.59 -21.75
C ALA A 346 -29.20 -14.82 -22.73
N ASP A 347 -29.03 -14.33 -23.95
CA ASP A 347 -29.98 -14.47 -25.06
C ASP A 347 -29.31 -15.26 -26.20
N GLY A 348 -29.63 -16.56 -26.28
CA GLY A 348 -29.00 -17.46 -27.24
C GLY A 348 -27.47 -17.46 -27.10
N GLN A 349 -26.77 -17.02 -28.16
CA GLN A 349 -25.30 -16.91 -28.22
C GLN A 349 -24.76 -15.59 -27.69
N TYR A 350 -25.61 -14.70 -27.17
CA TYR A 350 -25.20 -13.42 -26.63
C TYR A 350 -25.33 -13.36 -25.12
N LEU A 351 -24.29 -12.90 -24.46
CA LEU A 351 -24.32 -12.49 -23.07
C LEU A 351 -24.44 -10.97 -23.04
N LYS A 352 -25.50 -10.45 -22.44
CA LYS A 352 -25.80 -9.01 -22.38
C LYS A 352 -25.59 -8.46 -20.98
N VAL A 353 -24.96 -7.30 -20.89
CA VAL A 353 -24.83 -6.56 -19.62
C VAL A 353 -25.72 -5.33 -19.70
N VAL A 354 -26.78 -5.33 -18.90
CA VAL A 354 -27.84 -4.32 -18.92
C VAL A 354 -27.87 -3.61 -17.58
N VAL A 355 -28.20 -2.34 -17.58
CA VAL A 355 -28.34 -1.51 -16.37
C VAL A 355 -29.80 -1.05 -16.27
N GLU A 356 -30.43 -1.40 -15.17
CA GLU A 356 -31.80 -0.96 -14.84
C GLU A 356 -31.71 0.30 -13.95
N ASP A 357 -32.49 1.31 -14.24
CA ASP A 357 -32.61 2.51 -13.40
C ASP A 357 -33.70 2.35 -12.31
N SER A 358 -33.88 3.39 -11.49
CA SER A 358 -34.87 3.39 -10.40
C SER A 358 -36.33 3.32 -10.91
N LEU A 359 -36.59 3.57 -12.20
CA LEU A 359 -37.91 3.48 -12.82
C LEU A 359 -38.13 2.11 -13.49
N GLY A 360 -37.15 1.21 -13.47
CA GLY A 360 -37.21 -0.09 -14.12
C GLY A 360 -36.91 -0.05 -15.62
N VAL A 361 -36.35 1.06 -16.14
CA VAL A 361 -35.94 1.15 -17.54
C VAL A 361 -34.58 0.48 -17.72
N GLU A 362 -34.52 -0.49 -18.62
CA GLU A 362 -33.30 -1.21 -18.97
C GLU A 362 -32.56 -0.51 -20.12
N VAL A 363 -31.27 -0.27 -19.92
CA VAL A 363 -30.37 0.36 -20.90
C VAL A 363 -29.10 -0.47 -20.99
N GLU A 364 -28.60 -0.72 -22.20
CA GLU A 364 -27.33 -1.41 -22.39
C GLU A 364 -26.16 -0.63 -21.76
N LEU A 365 -25.14 -1.34 -21.29
CA LEU A 365 -24.02 -0.74 -20.54
C LEU A 365 -23.31 0.36 -21.33
N ASP A 366 -23.16 0.21 -22.65
CA ASP A 366 -22.48 1.19 -23.53
C ASP A 366 -23.28 2.48 -23.75
N GLN A 367 -24.57 2.46 -23.45
CA GLN A 367 -25.42 3.66 -23.50
C GLN A 367 -25.37 4.48 -22.18
N ARG A 368 -24.64 4.00 -21.18
CA ARG A 368 -24.35 4.73 -19.94
C ARG A 368 -23.08 5.58 -20.09
N SER A 369 -22.87 6.49 -19.14
CA SER A 369 -21.67 7.34 -19.12
C SER A 369 -20.40 6.48 -19.07
N GLU A 370 -19.33 6.94 -19.72
CA GLU A 370 -18.02 6.27 -19.70
C GLU A 370 -17.52 5.97 -18.28
N GLY A 371 -17.76 6.88 -17.34
CA GLY A 371 -17.40 6.68 -15.94
C GLY A 371 -18.11 5.49 -15.30
N PHE A 372 -19.40 5.30 -15.61
CA PHE A 372 -20.16 4.15 -15.10
C PHE A 372 -19.69 2.84 -15.75
N GLN A 373 -19.45 2.84 -17.06
CA GLN A 373 -18.90 1.68 -17.79
C GLN A 373 -17.54 1.29 -17.23
N TRP A 374 -16.69 2.29 -16.95
CA TRP A 374 -15.40 2.07 -16.34
C TRP A 374 -15.54 1.44 -14.95
N LEU A 375 -16.43 1.96 -14.12
CA LEU A 375 -16.66 1.47 -12.76
C LEU A 375 -17.13 0.00 -12.77
N VAL A 376 -18.08 -0.36 -13.63
CA VAL A 376 -18.54 -1.74 -13.79
C VAL A 376 -17.37 -2.64 -14.21
N SER A 377 -16.61 -2.23 -15.21
CA SER A 377 -15.47 -2.99 -15.71
C SER A 377 -14.39 -3.17 -14.64
N PHE A 378 -14.11 -2.11 -13.88
CA PHE A 378 -13.19 -2.17 -12.74
C PHE A 378 -13.61 -3.23 -11.72
N PHE A 379 -14.87 -3.21 -11.27
CA PHE A 379 -15.34 -4.19 -10.29
C PHE A 379 -15.37 -5.61 -10.83
N VAL A 380 -15.73 -5.77 -12.11
CA VAL A 380 -15.70 -7.10 -12.74
C VAL A 380 -14.29 -7.67 -12.73
N VAL A 381 -13.30 -6.91 -13.18
CA VAL A 381 -11.90 -7.37 -13.21
C VAL A 381 -11.37 -7.56 -11.78
N PHE A 382 -11.63 -6.59 -10.90
CA PHE A 382 -11.18 -6.68 -9.51
C PHE A 382 -11.70 -7.93 -8.80
N PHE A 383 -13.01 -8.20 -8.86
CA PHE A 383 -13.57 -9.37 -8.19
C PHE A 383 -13.16 -10.69 -8.85
N ALA A 384 -12.96 -10.70 -10.17
CA ALA A 384 -12.49 -11.90 -10.87
C ALA A 384 -11.07 -12.27 -10.44
N GLU A 385 -10.21 -11.30 -10.26
CA GLU A 385 -8.83 -11.52 -9.85
C GLU A 385 -8.68 -11.72 -8.33
N ALA A 386 -9.47 -11.01 -7.51
CA ALA A 386 -9.43 -11.14 -6.06
C ALA A 386 -10.10 -12.41 -5.52
N SER A 387 -11.08 -12.99 -6.26
CA SER A 387 -11.92 -14.10 -5.74
C SER A 387 -11.19 -15.43 -5.65
N ASP A 388 -10.18 -15.69 -6.48
CA ASP A 388 -9.80 -17.08 -6.76
C ASP A 388 -8.47 -17.56 -6.15
N LYS A 389 -7.54 -16.72 -5.79
CA LYS A 389 -6.23 -17.16 -5.22
C LYS A 389 -5.40 -16.03 -4.61
N HIS A 390 -5.83 -14.78 -4.73
CA HIS A 390 -4.98 -13.65 -4.41
C HIS A 390 -5.44 -12.90 -3.16
N LYS A 391 -5.61 -13.62 -2.03
CA LYS A 391 -5.87 -13.00 -0.72
C LYS A 391 -4.80 -11.98 -0.31
N ASN A 392 -3.64 -11.98 -0.99
CA ASN A 392 -2.50 -11.09 -0.77
C ASN A 392 -2.04 -10.46 -2.10
N ALA A 393 -2.95 -10.02 -2.97
CA ALA A 393 -2.56 -9.31 -4.19
C ALA A 393 -2.19 -7.85 -3.88
N ILE A 394 -1.20 -7.32 -4.62
CA ILE A 394 -0.93 -5.90 -4.69
C ILE A 394 -1.65 -5.36 -5.92
N LEU A 395 -2.56 -4.41 -5.70
CA LEU A 395 -3.33 -3.77 -6.76
C LEU A 395 -2.54 -2.60 -7.34
N LEU A 396 -2.35 -2.61 -8.63
CA LEU A 396 -1.73 -1.53 -9.38
C LEU A 396 -2.81 -0.89 -10.26
N LEU A 397 -3.14 0.39 -10.01
CA LEU A 397 -4.21 1.07 -10.72
C LEU A 397 -3.65 2.26 -11.50
N ASP A 398 -3.74 2.21 -12.82
CA ASP A 398 -3.23 3.28 -13.68
C ASP A 398 -4.35 4.28 -14.00
N GLU A 399 -4.21 5.51 -13.47
CA GLU A 399 -5.18 6.61 -13.61
C GLU A 399 -6.63 6.18 -13.33
N PRO A 400 -6.93 5.58 -12.17
CA PRO A 400 -8.24 5.02 -11.90
C PRO A 400 -9.32 6.10 -11.89
N GLY A 401 -10.45 5.83 -12.56
CA GLY A 401 -11.59 6.74 -12.56
C GLY A 401 -11.39 8.03 -13.35
N LEU A 402 -10.44 8.10 -14.30
CA LEU A 402 -10.19 9.30 -15.11
C LEU A 402 -11.46 9.79 -15.83
N SER A 403 -12.34 8.89 -16.26
CA SER A 403 -13.61 9.21 -16.92
C SER A 403 -14.74 9.60 -15.96
N LEU A 404 -14.52 9.53 -14.63
CA LEU A 404 -15.47 9.98 -13.64
C LEU A 404 -15.42 11.51 -13.50
N HIS A 405 -16.57 12.13 -13.26
CA HIS A 405 -16.62 13.53 -12.84
C HIS A 405 -15.92 13.73 -11.48
N GLY A 406 -15.31 14.88 -11.23
CA GLY A 406 -14.49 15.16 -10.05
C GLY A 406 -15.11 14.74 -8.72
N LEU A 407 -16.38 15.08 -8.47
CA LEU A 407 -17.09 14.64 -7.26
C LEU A 407 -17.20 13.11 -7.14
N LYS A 408 -17.41 12.41 -8.25
CA LYS A 408 -17.44 10.94 -8.26
C LYS A 408 -16.04 10.34 -8.09
N GLN A 409 -14.99 11.03 -8.52
CA GLN A 409 -13.61 10.64 -8.20
C GLN A 409 -13.33 10.77 -6.70
N ALA A 410 -13.79 11.83 -6.04
CA ALA A 410 -13.66 11.99 -4.59
C ALA A 410 -14.40 10.89 -3.81
N GLU A 411 -15.60 10.48 -4.25
CA GLU A 411 -16.31 9.32 -3.69
C GLU A 411 -15.55 8.01 -3.97
N PHE A 412 -15.01 7.85 -5.17
CA PHE A 412 -14.21 6.68 -5.55
C PHE A 412 -12.92 6.57 -4.74
N ARG A 413 -12.28 7.68 -4.36
CA ARG A 413 -11.15 7.70 -3.42
C ARG A 413 -11.45 6.95 -2.12
N LYS A 414 -12.62 7.17 -1.51
CA LYS A 414 -13.07 6.43 -0.31
C LYS A 414 -13.17 4.93 -0.57
N THR A 415 -13.52 4.54 -1.78
CA THR A 415 -13.55 3.13 -2.18
C THR A 415 -12.16 2.55 -2.32
N LEU A 416 -11.22 3.30 -2.92
CA LEU A 416 -9.83 2.90 -2.98
C LEU A 416 -9.25 2.68 -1.58
N SER A 417 -9.57 3.54 -0.62
CA SER A 417 -9.14 3.36 0.78
C SER A 417 -9.67 2.05 1.38
N ARG A 418 -10.96 1.74 1.19
CA ARG A 418 -11.56 0.46 1.67
C ARG A 418 -10.95 -0.77 0.97
N LEU A 419 -10.67 -0.68 -0.32
CA LEU A 419 -10.01 -1.77 -1.06
C LEU A 419 -8.59 -2.02 -0.52
N SER A 420 -7.91 -0.95 -0.11
CA SER A 420 -6.56 -1.00 0.42
C SER A 420 -6.46 -1.71 1.78
N GLU A 421 -7.54 -1.75 2.57
CA GLU A 421 -7.60 -2.52 3.82
C GLU A 421 -7.40 -4.03 3.59
N SER A 422 -7.89 -4.54 2.47
CA SER A 422 -7.76 -5.96 2.10
C SER A 422 -6.57 -6.26 1.20
N ASN A 423 -6.19 -5.33 0.33
CA ASN A 423 -5.15 -5.49 -0.68
C ASN A 423 -4.31 -4.23 -0.76
N GLN A 424 -3.01 -4.34 -0.50
CA GLN A 424 -2.09 -3.20 -0.69
C GLN A 424 -2.26 -2.62 -2.10
N THR A 425 -2.46 -1.29 -2.17
CA THR A 425 -2.83 -0.63 -3.43
C THR A 425 -1.82 0.47 -3.78
N ILE A 426 -1.34 0.45 -5.02
CA ILE A 426 -0.50 1.51 -5.59
C ILE A 426 -1.24 2.06 -6.80
N TYR A 427 -1.51 3.35 -6.83
CA TYR A 427 -2.15 3.94 -8.00
C TYR A 427 -1.47 5.21 -8.48
N THR A 428 -1.60 5.45 -9.79
CA THR A 428 -1.15 6.70 -10.41
C THR A 428 -2.32 7.67 -10.56
N THR A 429 -2.05 8.95 -10.46
CA THR A 429 -3.03 9.97 -10.81
C THR A 429 -2.38 11.31 -11.15
N HIS A 430 -3.06 12.06 -11.99
CA HIS A 430 -2.87 13.50 -12.19
C HIS A 430 -4.12 14.28 -11.74
N SER A 431 -5.15 13.59 -11.26
CA SER A 431 -6.38 14.23 -10.78
C SER A 431 -6.25 14.67 -9.33
N PRO A 432 -6.55 15.94 -9.04
CA PRO A 432 -6.57 16.46 -7.68
C PRO A 432 -7.63 15.79 -6.79
N PHE A 433 -8.70 15.25 -7.36
CA PHE A 433 -9.80 14.60 -6.61
C PHE A 433 -9.45 13.23 -6.05
N LEU A 434 -8.41 12.58 -6.60
CA LEU A 434 -7.93 11.28 -6.15
C LEU A 434 -6.79 11.38 -5.13
N VAL A 435 -6.41 12.60 -4.73
CA VAL A 435 -5.46 12.86 -3.64
C VAL A 435 -6.21 13.60 -2.55
N GLY A 436 -6.33 13.01 -1.37
CA GLY A 436 -6.94 13.67 -0.21
C GLY A 436 -5.96 14.62 0.47
N PRO A 437 -6.45 15.68 1.11
CA PRO A 437 -5.59 16.60 1.86
C PRO A 437 -4.83 15.89 2.99
N ASN A 438 -5.41 14.82 3.56
CA ASN A 438 -4.79 13.99 4.61
C ASN A 438 -3.95 12.84 4.06
N GLU A 439 -3.80 12.75 2.76
CA GLU A 439 -3.10 11.65 2.08
C GLU A 439 -1.76 12.08 1.46
N LEU A 440 -1.27 13.28 1.79
CA LEU A 440 -0.02 13.80 1.23
C LEU A 440 1.22 13.02 1.70
N ASP A 441 1.14 12.38 2.85
CA ASP A 441 2.20 11.53 3.39
C ASP A 441 2.40 10.24 2.59
N ILE A 442 1.33 9.73 1.99
CA ILE A 442 1.36 8.51 1.17
C ILE A 442 1.61 8.80 -0.32
N VAL A 443 1.82 10.06 -0.69
CA VAL A 443 2.14 10.47 -2.07
C VAL A 443 3.62 10.31 -2.36
N ARG A 444 3.92 9.82 -3.57
CA ARG A 444 5.25 9.81 -4.17
C ARG A 444 5.22 10.63 -5.44
N VAL A 445 6.09 11.60 -5.54
CA VAL A 445 6.17 12.47 -6.72
C VAL A 445 7.06 11.83 -7.76
N VAL A 446 6.51 11.64 -8.96
CA VAL A 446 7.19 11.07 -10.12
C VAL A 446 7.51 12.20 -11.08
N GLU A 447 8.79 12.43 -11.35
CA GLU A 447 9.24 13.44 -12.30
C GLU A 447 10.24 12.89 -13.31
N MET A 448 10.23 13.46 -14.50
CA MET A 448 11.26 13.27 -15.52
C MET A 448 12.25 14.41 -15.39
N GLN A 449 13.41 14.19 -14.75
CA GLN A 449 14.40 15.26 -14.53
C GLN A 449 15.00 15.76 -15.84
N THR A 450 15.64 14.87 -16.55
CA THR A 450 16.16 15.08 -17.90
C THR A 450 16.01 13.80 -18.72
N ARG A 451 16.13 13.90 -20.03
CA ARG A 451 16.07 12.73 -20.90
C ARG A 451 17.20 11.72 -20.62
N GLU A 452 18.30 12.19 -20.04
CA GLU A 452 19.49 11.38 -19.71
C GLU A 452 19.42 10.79 -18.30
N ALA A 453 18.84 11.53 -17.33
CA ALA A 453 18.64 11.06 -15.97
C ALA A 453 17.41 10.14 -15.84
N GLY A 454 16.40 10.36 -16.72
CA GLY A 454 15.16 9.58 -16.73
C GLY A 454 14.18 9.94 -15.63
N THR A 455 13.30 9.01 -15.33
CA THR A 455 12.26 9.11 -14.31
C THR A 455 12.83 8.87 -12.92
N ILE A 456 12.55 9.77 -11.99
CA ILE A 456 12.89 9.63 -10.55
C ILE A 456 11.60 9.66 -9.73
N VAL A 457 11.59 8.91 -8.62
CA VAL A 457 10.49 8.89 -7.66
C VAL A 457 10.97 9.45 -6.33
N HIS A 458 10.33 10.54 -5.89
CA HIS A 458 10.62 11.16 -4.60
C HIS A 458 9.67 10.63 -3.53
N THR A 459 10.23 10.15 -2.43
CA THR A 459 9.45 9.70 -1.26
C THR A 459 8.82 10.88 -0.50
N SER A 460 9.43 12.06 -0.57
CA SER A 460 8.88 13.30 0.01
C SER A 460 8.28 14.20 -1.07
N VAL A 461 7.33 15.05 -0.68
CA VAL A 461 6.69 16.04 -1.57
C VAL A 461 7.67 17.18 -1.89
N THR A 462 8.87 16.85 -2.34
CA THR A 462 9.90 17.80 -2.77
C THR A 462 10.34 17.39 -4.16
N ALA A 463 9.83 18.07 -5.18
CA ALA A 463 10.29 17.91 -6.56
C ALA A 463 11.00 19.19 -7.02
N SER A 464 11.95 19.05 -7.92
CA SER A 464 12.62 20.17 -8.56
C SER A 464 11.76 20.83 -9.63
N ASP A 465 10.83 20.06 -10.23
CA ASP A 465 9.88 20.55 -11.24
C ASP A 465 8.55 20.96 -10.60
N SER A 466 8.18 22.21 -10.75
CA SER A 466 6.89 22.74 -10.30
C SER A 466 5.69 22.02 -10.97
N ALA A 467 5.85 21.52 -12.21
CA ALA A 467 4.82 20.79 -12.91
C ALA A 467 4.52 19.42 -12.26
N ALA A 468 5.51 18.80 -11.61
CA ALA A 468 5.32 17.56 -10.87
C ALA A 468 4.49 17.76 -9.58
N LEU A 469 4.55 18.96 -9.00
CA LEU A 469 3.77 19.33 -7.81
C LEU A 469 2.39 19.92 -8.15
N LEU A 470 2.15 20.30 -9.39
CA LEU A 470 0.90 20.94 -9.81
C LEU A 470 -0.35 20.16 -9.42
N PRO A 471 -0.45 18.83 -9.63
CA PRO A 471 -1.61 18.06 -9.21
C PRO A 471 -1.86 18.09 -7.69
N LEU A 472 -0.79 18.21 -6.89
CA LEU A 472 -0.91 18.34 -5.44
C LEU A 472 -1.35 19.75 -5.04
N GLN A 473 -0.80 20.77 -5.70
CA GLN A 473 -1.21 22.16 -5.49
C GLN A 473 -2.66 22.38 -5.92
N GLU A 474 -3.09 21.76 -7.03
CA GLU A 474 -4.47 21.80 -7.49
C GLU A 474 -5.41 21.02 -6.55
N ALA A 475 -4.99 19.85 -6.05
CA ALA A 475 -5.76 19.07 -5.06
C ALA A 475 -6.00 19.90 -3.80
N LEU A 476 -4.95 20.53 -3.28
CA LEU A 476 -5.04 21.41 -2.12
C LEU A 476 -5.88 22.67 -2.43
N GLY A 477 -5.68 23.29 -3.58
CA GLY A 477 -6.42 24.48 -3.99
C GLY A 477 -7.87 24.19 -4.37
N TYR A 478 -8.16 23.04 -4.96
CA TYR A 478 -9.51 22.65 -5.36
C TYR A 478 -10.36 22.23 -4.16
N ASP A 479 -9.82 21.43 -3.24
CA ASP A 479 -10.48 21.14 -1.97
C ASP A 479 -10.76 22.43 -1.20
N LEU A 480 -9.81 23.36 -1.19
CA LEU A 480 -10.00 24.70 -0.61
C LEU A 480 -11.14 25.45 -1.30
N ALA A 481 -11.17 25.47 -2.63
CA ALA A 481 -12.23 26.14 -3.38
C ALA A 481 -13.59 25.47 -3.26
N GLN A 482 -13.64 24.13 -3.25
CA GLN A 482 -14.88 23.40 -3.03
C GLN A 482 -15.39 23.55 -1.61
N THR A 483 -14.53 23.43 -0.62
CA THR A 483 -14.90 23.57 0.78
C THR A 483 -15.38 24.99 1.09
N LEU A 484 -14.80 26.01 0.47
CA LEU A 484 -15.20 27.41 0.64
C LEU A 484 -16.67 27.68 0.24
N PHE A 485 -17.22 26.97 -0.74
CA PHE A 485 -18.55 27.28 -1.31
C PHE A 485 -19.60 26.20 -1.12
N ILE A 486 -19.25 24.99 -0.66
CA ILE A 486 -20.20 23.89 -0.50
C ILE A 486 -20.98 23.98 0.80
N HIS A 487 -20.30 24.38 1.89
CA HIS A 487 -20.93 24.45 3.20
C HIS A 487 -21.25 25.86 3.61
N GLN A 488 -22.42 26.04 4.23
CA GLN A 488 -22.83 27.35 4.76
C GLN A 488 -22.00 27.77 5.99
N LYS A 489 -21.31 26.84 6.63
CA LYS A 489 -20.49 27.04 7.82
C LYS A 489 -19.02 26.76 7.49
N ASN A 490 -18.13 27.69 7.80
CA ASN A 490 -16.73 27.64 7.44
C ASN A 490 -15.85 27.97 8.65
N LEU A 491 -14.88 27.13 8.97
CA LEU A 491 -13.80 27.41 9.91
C LEU A 491 -12.53 27.68 9.11
N VAL A 492 -12.00 28.90 9.20
CA VAL A 492 -10.74 29.29 8.59
C VAL A 492 -9.63 29.06 9.58
N LEU A 493 -8.61 28.31 9.17
CA LEU A 493 -7.44 27.92 9.95
C LEU A 493 -6.20 28.64 9.46
N GLU A 494 -5.21 28.82 10.32
CA GLU A 494 -4.01 29.57 9.98
C GLU A 494 -3.15 28.84 8.95
N GLY A 495 -2.90 27.54 9.16
CA GLY A 495 -2.05 26.72 8.30
C GLY A 495 -2.62 25.35 7.95
N LEU A 496 -1.93 24.65 7.07
CA LEU A 496 -2.27 23.29 6.68
C LEU A 496 -1.99 22.29 7.82
N THR A 497 -0.98 22.54 8.64
CA THR A 497 -0.72 21.74 9.83
C THR A 497 -1.86 21.83 10.83
N ASP A 498 -2.43 23.02 11.01
CA ASP A 498 -3.58 23.24 11.90
C ASP A 498 -4.81 22.49 11.40
N TYR A 499 -5.03 22.49 10.07
CA TYR A 499 -6.08 21.72 9.44
C TYR A 499 -5.92 20.21 9.78
N TRP A 500 -4.73 19.66 9.66
CA TRP A 500 -4.47 18.26 9.98
C TRP A 500 -4.72 17.91 11.44
N TYR A 501 -4.29 18.77 12.38
CA TYR A 501 -4.56 18.56 13.80
C TYR A 501 -6.06 18.63 14.11
N VAL A 502 -6.77 19.61 13.58
CA VAL A 502 -8.20 19.80 13.82
C VAL A 502 -9.03 18.65 13.25
N GLU A 503 -8.67 18.15 12.07
CA GLU A 503 -9.33 17.02 11.45
C GLU A 503 -9.08 15.73 12.23
N ALA A 504 -7.81 15.42 12.58
CA ALA A 504 -7.47 14.26 13.39
C ALA A 504 -8.17 14.28 14.75
N ILE A 505 -8.28 15.44 15.40
CA ILE A 505 -9.06 15.61 16.63
C ILE A 505 -10.53 15.21 16.42
N SER A 506 -11.12 15.69 15.32
CA SER A 506 -12.53 15.39 15.01
C SER A 506 -12.74 13.91 14.77
N GLU A 507 -11.83 13.23 14.05
CA GLU A 507 -11.86 11.79 13.79
C GLU A 507 -11.69 10.99 15.09
N LEU A 508 -10.68 11.27 15.90
CA LEU A 508 -10.45 10.60 17.18
C LEU A 508 -11.65 10.73 18.14
N CYS A 509 -12.29 11.91 18.20
CA CYS A 509 -13.49 12.11 18.99
C CYS A 509 -14.67 11.30 18.45
N ALA A 510 -14.87 11.25 17.13
CA ALA A 510 -15.96 10.50 16.49
C ALA A 510 -15.82 8.99 16.71
N GLU A 511 -14.62 8.43 16.57
CA GLU A 511 -14.32 7.01 16.81
C GLU A 511 -14.54 6.62 18.27
N ALA A 512 -14.28 7.53 19.21
CA ALA A 512 -14.56 7.34 20.63
C ALA A 512 -16.04 7.53 21.02
N GLY A 513 -16.91 7.79 20.05
CA GLY A 513 -18.34 8.09 20.31
C GLY A 513 -18.59 9.42 21.02
N LEU A 514 -17.63 10.34 20.98
CA LEU A 514 -17.72 11.69 21.53
C LEU A 514 -18.22 12.68 20.46
N PRO A 515 -18.69 13.87 20.86
CA PRO A 515 -19.01 14.92 19.90
C PRO A 515 -17.79 15.26 19.03
N SER A 516 -17.95 15.22 17.72
CA SER A 516 -17.00 15.65 16.71
C SER A 516 -17.38 17.00 16.11
N ILE A 517 -16.55 17.55 15.22
CA ILE A 517 -16.91 18.74 14.45
C ILE A 517 -18.07 18.39 13.52
N ASP A 518 -19.11 19.26 13.49
CA ASP A 518 -20.30 19.07 12.65
C ASP A 518 -19.88 18.91 11.17
N GLU A 519 -20.28 17.82 10.52
CA GLU A 519 -19.97 17.53 9.11
C GLU A 519 -20.38 18.65 8.13
N LYS A 520 -21.23 19.56 8.56
CA LYS A 520 -21.65 20.75 7.81
C LYS A 520 -20.65 21.92 7.94
N ILE A 521 -19.60 21.77 8.73
CA ILE A 521 -18.53 22.75 8.89
C ILE A 521 -17.37 22.38 7.97
N SER A 522 -17.03 23.28 7.08
CA SER A 522 -15.83 23.15 6.22
C SER A 522 -14.61 23.71 6.92
N LEU A 523 -13.50 22.96 6.91
CA LEU A 523 -12.20 23.38 7.44
C LEU A 523 -11.36 23.96 6.28
N ASN A 524 -10.89 25.19 6.42
CA ASN A 524 -10.25 25.95 5.34
C ASN A 524 -8.89 26.53 5.79
N PRO A 525 -7.75 25.91 5.44
CA PRO A 525 -6.42 26.45 5.77
C PRO A 525 -6.09 27.66 4.88
N ALA A 526 -5.71 28.79 5.48
CA ALA A 526 -5.39 30.01 4.78
C ALA A 526 -3.90 30.16 4.42
N ASN A 527 -3.03 29.33 4.99
CA ASN A 527 -1.56 29.32 4.83
C ASN A 527 -0.81 30.50 5.48
N SER A 528 -1.44 31.36 6.22
CA SER A 528 -0.83 32.30 7.18
C SER A 528 -1.91 33.07 7.96
N ALA A 529 -1.59 33.57 9.15
CA ALA A 529 -2.49 34.38 9.97
C ALA A 529 -3.04 35.61 9.22
N GLY A 530 -2.23 36.29 8.45
CA GLY A 530 -2.67 37.45 7.66
C GLY A 530 -3.67 37.09 6.56
N LYS A 531 -3.55 35.92 5.96
CA LYS A 531 -4.50 35.43 4.95
C LYS A 531 -5.83 34.97 5.55
N VAL A 532 -5.86 34.54 6.81
CA VAL A 532 -7.12 34.23 7.51
C VAL A 532 -8.08 35.39 7.45
N VAL A 533 -7.58 36.62 7.67
CA VAL A 533 -8.38 37.83 7.58
C VAL A 533 -9.01 37.98 6.19
N TYR A 534 -8.22 37.76 5.16
CA TYR A 534 -8.67 37.91 3.77
C TYR A 534 -9.72 36.85 3.41
N TYR A 535 -9.45 35.57 3.71
CA TYR A 535 -10.42 34.47 3.45
C TYR A 535 -11.71 34.65 4.24
N ALA A 536 -11.62 34.96 5.52
CA ALA A 536 -12.79 35.19 6.35
C ALA A 536 -13.68 36.34 5.83
N THR A 537 -13.06 37.40 5.34
CA THR A 537 -13.76 38.56 4.76
C THR A 537 -14.50 38.17 3.47
N ILE A 538 -13.85 37.44 2.56
CA ILE A 538 -14.47 36.98 1.30
C ILE A 538 -15.66 36.08 1.58
N LEU A 539 -15.50 35.08 2.46
CA LEU A 539 -16.57 34.14 2.80
C LEU A 539 -17.75 34.86 3.48
N HIS A 540 -17.45 35.80 4.36
CA HIS A 540 -18.48 36.60 5.03
C HIS A 540 -19.25 37.47 4.02
N ALA A 541 -18.59 38.06 3.04
CA ALA A 541 -19.21 38.84 1.96
C ALA A 541 -20.18 38.01 1.09
N GLN A 542 -20.01 36.68 1.05
CA GLN A 542 -20.93 35.73 0.39
C GLN A 542 -22.07 35.23 1.29
N ASN A 543 -22.31 35.91 2.43
CA ASN A 543 -23.32 35.53 3.44
C ASN A 543 -23.14 34.14 4.06
N LEU A 544 -21.93 33.61 4.08
CA LEU A 544 -21.59 32.36 4.75
C LEU A 544 -21.32 32.60 6.23
N LYS A 545 -21.63 31.61 7.08
CA LYS A 545 -21.23 31.64 8.50
C LYS A 545 -19.76 31.26 8.59
N VAL A 546 -18.93 32.16 9.12
CA VAL A 546 -17.50 31.99 9.21
C VAL A 546 -17.01 32.15 10.64
N ALA A 547 -16.09 31.26 11.06
CA ALA A 547 -15.28 31.40 12.25
C ALA A 547 -13.80 31.27 11.85
N ALA A 548 -12.91 31.83 12.65
CA ALA A 548 -11.47 31.68 12.48
C ALA A 548 -10.86 31.04 13.73
N LEU A 549 -9.88 30.15 13.54
CA LEU A 549 -9.00 29.64 14.61
C LEU A 549 -7.58 30.08 14.30
N LEU A 550 -6.98 30.78 15.23
CA LEU A 550 -5.66 31.38 15.12
C LEU A 550 -4.77 30.93 16.29
N ASP A 551 -3.51 30.75 16.05
CA ASP A 551 -2.52 30.53 17.10
C ASP A 551 -2.42 31.75 18.04
N SER A 552 -1.91 31.58 19.25
CA SER A 552 -1.78 32.64 20.21
C SER A 552 -0.37 33.26 20.22
N ASP A 553 0.32 33.13 19.08
CA ASP A 553 1.58 33.79 18.82
C ASP A 553 1.41 35.28 18.46
N THR A 554 2.48 35.95 18.06
CA THR A 554 2.43 37.39 17.75
C THR A 554 1.69 37.67 16.44
N GLU A 555 1.79 36.78 15.43
CA GLU A 555 1.14 36.95 14.13
C GLU A 555 -0.36 36.72 14.25
N GLY A 556 -0.75 35.64 14.93
CA GLY A 556 -2.13 35.32 15.20
C GLY A 556 -2.81 36.38 16.10
N ASP A 557 -2.12 36.93 17.13
CA ASP A 557 -2.63 38.04 17.94
C ASP A 557 -2.89 39.29 17.10
N ASN A 558 -1.98 39.62 16.19
CA ASN A 558 -2.14 40.76 15.28
C ASN A 558 -3.31 40.53 14.30
N ALA A 559 -3.43 39.32 13.73
CA ALA A 559 -4.53 39.00 12.83
C ALA A 559 -5.90 39.05 13.54
N ALA A 560 -5.98 38.50 14.76
CA ALA A 560 -7.23 38.52 15.55
C ALA A 560 -7.65 39.91 15.97
N ALA A 561 -6.72 40.87 16.13
CA ALA A 561 -6.97 42.25 16.49
C ALA A 561 -7.31 43.12 15.27
N GLN A 562 -7.20 42.63 14.03
CA GLN A 562 -7.53 43.44 12.85
C GLN A 562 -9.01 43.80 12.82
N GLU A 563 -9.25 45.11 12.69
CA GLU A 563 -10.61 45.67 12.66
C GLU A 563 -11.48 45.02 11.57
N THR A 564 -10.91 44.70 10.43
CA THR A 564 -11.58 44.04 9.31
C THR A 564 -12.12 42.67 9.71
N LEU A 565 -11.32 41.83 10.41
CA LEU A 565 -11.71 40.50 10.86
C LEU A 565 -12.77 40.59 11.96
N VAL A 566 -12.58 41.51 12.93
CA VAL A 566 -13.52 41.74 14.04
C VAL A 566 -14.88 42.21 13.52
N ASN A 567 -14.89 43.11 12.54
CA ASN A 567 -16.13 43.60 11.92
C ASN A 567 -16.84 42.51 11.11
N ALA A 568 -16.10 41.64 10.42
CA ALA A 568 -16.69 40.57 9.65
C ALA A 568 -17.25 39.44 10.53
N LEU A 569 -16.53 38.99 11.54
CA LEU A 569 -16.87 37.78 12.30
C LEU A 569 -17.48 38.07 13.68
N GLY A 570 -17.09 39.15 14.30
CA GLY A 570 -17.31 39.42 15.72
C GLY A 570 -16.43 38.54 16.62
N ASN A 571 -16.11 39.03 17.83
CA ASN A 571 -15.18 38.37 18.76
C ASN A 571 -15.53 36.92 19.13
N LYS A 572 -16.81 36.54 19.06
CA LYS A 572 -17.25 35.18 19.41
C LYS A 572 -16.88 34.12 18.38
N ARG A 573 -16.53 34.53 17.15
CA ARG A 573 -16.17 33.65 16.04
C ARG A 573 -14.69 33.70 15.71
N ILE A 574 -13.90 34.46 16.45
CA ILE A 574 -12.45 34.49 16.40
C ILE A 574 -11.95 33.70 17.58
N LEU A 575 -11.62 32.42 17.32
CA LEU A 575 -11.12 31.48 18.31
C LEU A 575 -9.59 31.57 18.36
N ARG A 576 -9.02 31.41 19.55
CA ARG A 576 -7.59 31.41 19.78
C ARG A 576 -7.18 30.13 20.49
N THR A 577 -5.98 29.64 20.21
CA THR A 577 -5.44 28.43 20.86
C THR A 577 -5.42 28.60 22.39
N LYS A 578 -5.09 29.82 22.92
CA LYS A 578 -5.17 30.13 24.36
C LYS A 578 -6.58 30.01 24.97
N ASP A 579 -7.63 30.05 24.17
CA ASP A 579 -9.01 29.86 24.66
C ASP A 579 -9.32 28.39 24.97
N ILE A 580 -8.51 27.47 24.46
CA ILE A 580 -8.63 26.04 24.56
C ILE A 580 -7.59 25.50 25.54
N TYR A 581 -6.37 25.93 25.41
CA TYR A 581 -5.21 25.57 26.22
C TYR A 581 -5.30 26.14 27.62
N SER A 582 -5.01 25.31 28.63
CA SER A 582 -5.01 25.71 30.05
C SER A 582 -3.65 25.42 30.74
N GLY A 583 -2.62 25.07 29.97
CA GLY A 583 -1.29 24.76 30.49
C GLY A 583 -0.43 26.02 30.76
N SER A 584 0.87 25.82 30.88
CA SER A 584 1.83 26.86 31.31
C SER A 584 2.42 27.72 30.19
N VAL A 585 2.17 27.41 28.92
CA VAL A 585 2.69 28.19 27.78
C VAL A 585 1.86 29.46 27.62
N ALA A 586 2.50 30.61 27.65
CA ALA A 586 1.82 31.90 27.59
C ALA A 586 1.24 32.23 26.19
N LYS A 587 1.89 31.73 25.14
CA LYS A 587 1.53 31.91 23.74
C LYS A 587 1.45 30.54 23.08
N PRO A 588 0.39 29.73 23.34
CA PRO A 588 0.30 28.39 22.81
C PRO A 588 -0.04 28.41 21.30
N GLU A 589 0.62 27.52 20.58
CA GLU A 589 0.26 27.10 19.22
C GLU A 589 -0.61 25.82 19.29
N ILE A 590 -1.16 25.39 18.18
CA ILE A 590 -2.05 24.20 18.16
C ILE A 590 -1.30 22.94 18.61
N GLU A 591 0.00 22.83 18.34
CA GLU A 591 0.84 21.73 18.77
C GLU A 591 1.00 21.61 20.29
N ASP A 592 0.88 22.72 21.01
CA ASP A 592 0.94 22.70 22.49
C ASP A 592 -0.25 21.97 23.11
N LEU A 593 -1.35 21.77 22.36
CA LEU A 593 -2.48 20.95 22.79
C LEU A 593 -2.11 19.45 22.88
N PHE A 594 -1.03 19.01 22.21
CA PHE A 594 -0.56 17.63 22.12
C PHE A 594 0.89 17.46 22.56
N ARG A 595 1.33 18.29 23.48
CA ARG A 595 2.73 18.38 23.89
C ARG A 595 3.36 17.04 24.25
N GLU A 596 2.72 16.27 25.13
CA GLU A 596 3.26 15.00 25.62
C GLU A 596 3.22 13.92 24.52
N THR A 597 2.12 13.86 23.78
CA THR A 597 1.96 12.94 22.63
C THR A 597 2.98 13.25 21.55
N LEU A 598 3.20 14.53 21.19
CA LEU A 598 4.20 14.91 20.19
C LEU A 598 5.64 14.61 20.62
N ILE A 599 5.97 14.71 21.91
CA ILE A 599 7.28 14.30 22.45
C ILE A 599 7.49 12.80 22.26
N ALA A 600 6.47 11.98 22.53
CA ALA A 600 6.54 10.53 22.34
C ALA A 600 6.68 10.17 20.84
N ILE A 601 5.80 10.70 20.01
CA ILE A 601 5.77 10.48 18.56
C ILE A 601 7.10 10.89 17.90
N SER A 602 7.65 12.04 18.29
CA SER A 602 8.90 12.53 17.71
C SER A 602 10.06 11.56 17.93
N LYS A 603 10.09 10.88 19.08
CA LYS A 603 11.08 9.86 19.38
C LYS A 603 10.83 8.59 18.58
N ASP A 604 9.59 8.10 18.59
CA ASP A 604 9.25 6.77 18.09
C ASP A 604 9.18 6.73 16.55
N TYR A 605 8.67 7.77 15.90
CA TYR A 605 8.48 7.84 14.43
C TYR A 605 9.57 8.63 13.69
N LEU A 606 10.20 9.62 14.34
CA LEU A 606 11.16 10.53 13.68
C LEU A 606 12.59 10.41 14.22
N ASN A 607 12.78 9.62 15.28
CA ASN A 607 14.06 9.48 15.98
C ASN A 607 14.58 10.83 16.55
N TRP A 608 13.67 11.75 16.91
CA TRP A 608 13.97 13.04 17.52
C TRP A 608 13.75 12.97 19.03
N ASN A 609 14.80 13.08 19.82
CA ASN A 609 14.69 12.98 21.28
C ASN A 609 14.80 14.36 21.94
N VAL A 610 13.67 14.99 22.23
CA VAL A 610 13.57 16.29 22.88
C VAL A 610 13.04 16.22 24.32
N LYS A 611 12.74 15.01 24.84
CA LYS A 611 12.02 14.79 26.10
C LYS A 611 12.63 15.51 27.31
N GLU A 612 13.95 15.46 27.46
CA GLU A 612 14.61 16.10 28.62
C GLU A 612 14.51 17.60 28.58
N VAL A 613 14.71 18.22 27.40
CA VAL A 613 14.66 19.66 27.20
C VAL A 613 13.24 20.18 27.32
N ALA A 614 12.27 19.50 26.70
CA ALA A 614 10.86 19.84 26.78
C ALA A 614 10.34 19.82 28.23
N ASN A 615 10.76 18.85 29.06
CA ASN A 615 10.40 18.76 30.49
C ASN A 615 11.02 19.87 31.35
N LYS A 616 12.19 20.36 30.95
CA LYS A 616 12.84 21.51 31.63
C LYS A 616 12.25 22.86 31.20
N GLN A 617 11.69 22.95 30.05
CA GLN A 617 11.16 24.19 29.41
C GLN A 617 9.65 24.15 29.19
N LYS A 618 8.88 23.82 30.21
CA LYS A 618 7.41 23.64 30.14
C LYS A 618 6.63 24.89 29.73
N THR A 619 7.19 26.07 29.91
CA THR A 619 6.55 27.35 29.58
C THR A 619 6.83 27.83 28.17
N ARG A 620 7.71 27.15 27.44
CA ARG A 620 8.07 27.47 26.06
C ARG A 620 7.20 26.69 25.07
N PRO A 621 6.73 27.30 23.96
CA PRO A 621 6.02 26.55 22.91
C PRO A 621 6.80 25.30 22.48
N ILE A 622 6.11 24.21 22.24
CA ILE A 622 6.77 22.94 21.92
C ILE A 622 7.51 23.01 20.59
N ILE A 623 6.98 23.75 19.61
CA ILE A 623 7.62 23.96 18.31
C ILE A 623 8.96 24.68 18.46
N ASP A 624 9.05 25.67 19.36
CA ASP A 624 10.30 26.36 19.65
C ASP A 624 11.36 25.42 20.24
N VAL A 625 10.92 24.46 21.08
CA VAL A 625 11.82 23.43 21.63
C VAL A 625 12.33 22.53 20.51
N PHE A 626 11.47 22.04 19.63
CA PHE A 626 11.90 21.24 18.49
C PHE A 626 12.85 22.00 17.56
N THR A 627 12.52 23.25 17.25
CA THR A 627 13.34 24.09 16.38
C THR A 627 14.75 24.33 16.95
N SER A 628 14.87 24.44 18.28
CA SER A 628 16.18 24.64 18.90
C SER A 628 17.03 23.38 19.02
N GLU A 629 16.40 22.21 19.16
CA GLU A 629 17.11 20.95 19.43
C GLU A 629 17.36 20.13 18.16
N ILE A 630 16.57 20.28 17.11
CA ILE A 630 16.62 19.48 15.88
C ILE A 630 17.12 20.33 14.71
N LYS A 631 18.30 20.03 14.19
CA LYS A 631 18.98 20.79 13.14
C LYS A 631 18.15 20.97 11.85
N ASP A 632 17.42 19.93 11.45
CA ASP A 632 16.59 19.94 10.24
C ASP A 632 15.10 19.76 10.60
N PHE A 633 14.66 20.49 11.63
CA PHE A 633 13.29 20.44 12.09
C PHE A 633 12.31 20.86 11.01
N SER A 634 11.21 20.13 10.93
CA SER A 634 10.10 20.45 10.03
C SER A 634 8.78 20.23 10.77
N LYS A 635 8.02 21.32 10.96
CA LYS A 635 6.66 21.32 11.52
C LYS A 635 5.76 20.34 10.74
N TYR A 636 5.95 20.26 9.44
CA TYR A 636 5.28 19.35 8.52
C TYR A 636 5.56 17.87 8.82
N LYS A 637 6.83 17.50 9.07
CA LYS A 637 7.19 16.12 9.42
C LYS A 637 6.57 15.69 10.75
N LEU A 638 6.55 16.62 11.71
CA LEU A 638 5.95 16.37 13.03
C LEU A 638 4.43 16.15 12.92
N ALA A 639 3.74 17.04 12.18
CA ALA A 639 2.30 16.92 11.96
C ALA A 639 1.93 15.62 11.21
N LYS A 640 2.73 15.21 10.21
CA LYS A 640 2.56 13.93 9.53
C LYS A 640 2.73 12.72 10.45
N ALA A 641 3.72 12.77 11.34
CA ALA A 641 3.91 11.72 12.33
C ALA A 641 2.72 11.63 13.29
N PHE A 642 2.13 12.78 13.67
CA PHE A 642 0.90 12.82 14.46
C PHE A 642 -0.29 12.21 13.72
N LEU A 643 -0.49 12.53 12.43
CA LEU A 643 -1.55 11.92 11.61
C LEU A 643 -1.42 10.40 11.51
N ARG A 644 -0.18 9.93 11.32
CA ARG A 644 0.09 8.49 11.30
C ARG A 644 -0.26 7.85 12.63
N TRP A 645 0.20 8.44 13.72
CA TRP A 645 -0.11 7.99 15.08
C TRP A 645 -1.63 7.96 15.34
N ALA A 646 -2.36 9.01 14.96
CA ALA A 646 -3.80 9.10 15.15
C ALA A 646 -4.60 8.02 14.39
N ARG A 647 -4.09 7.50 13.27
CA ARG A 647 -4.68 6.37 12.55
C ARG A 647 -4.42 5.01 13.20
N GLU A 648 -3.33 4.89 13.94
CA GLU A 648 -2.89 3.65 14.60
C GLU A 648 -3.36 3.57 16.06
N ASN A 649 -3.78 4.68 16.67
CA ASN A 649 -4.12 4.81 18.08
C ASN A 649 -5.49 5.48 18.25
N GLY A 650 -6.08 5.32 19.46
CA GLY A 650 -7.40 5.86 19.78
C GLY A 650 -7.35 7.11 20.64
N PHE A 651 -8.52 7.72 20.84
CA PHE A 651 -8.68 8.88 21.74
C PHE A 651 -8.20 8.64 23.16
N SER A 652 -8.31 7.40 23.66
CA SER A 652 -7.86 6.99 24.99
C SER A 652 -6.34 6.97 25.18
N ASP A 653 -5.58 6.99 24.09
CA ASP A 653 -4.12 6.98 24.12
C ASP A 653 -3.53 8.38 24.28
N LEU A 654 -4.34 9.42 24.14
CA LEU A 654 -4.01 10.79 24.53
C LEU A 654 -4.00 10.93 26.04
N THR A 655 -3.17 11.84 26.57
CA THR A 655 -3.21 12.18 28.00
C THR A 655 -4.54 12.81 28.41
N ASP A 656 -4.92 12.73 29.69
CA ASP A 656 -6.20 13.30 30.18
C ASP A 656 -6.34 14.80 29.88
N GLU A 657 -5.23 15.55 29.93
CA GLU A 657 -5.23 16.97 29.58
C GLU A 657 -5.44 17.19 28.07
N GLU A 658 -4.78 16.40 27.22
CA GLU A 658 -4.92 16.48 25.77
C GLU A 658 -6.35 16.08 25.32
N GLN A 659 -6.92 15.06 25.95
CA GLN A 659 -8.33 14.68 25.73
C GLN A 659 -9.29 15.83 26.08
N GLU A 660 -9.03 16.55 27.15
CA GLU A 660 -9.86 17.70 27.54
C GLU A 660 -9.72 18.88 26.54
N TYR A 661 -8.50 19.11 26.01
CA TYR A 661 -8.28 20.10 24.95
C TYR A 661 -9.04 19.73 23.66
N CYS A 662 -9.03 18.49 23.26
CA CYS A 662 -9.79 18.00 22.11
C CYS A 662 -11.29 18.29 22.25
N LYS A 663 -11.88 17.92 23.40
CA LYS A 663 -13.31 18.18 23.71
C LYS A 663 -13.63 19.68 23.69
N LYS A 664 -12.77 20.51 24.29
CA LYS A 664 -12.96 21.97 24.30
C LYS A 664 -12.87 22.59 22.93
N LEU A 665 -11.93 22.14 22.08
CA LEU A 665 -11.79 22.63 20.72
C LEU A 665 -13.04 22.34 19.91
N VAL A 666 -13.48 21.07 19.89
CA VAL A 666 -14.68 20.64 19.17
C VAL A 666 -15.92 21.43 19.64
N ASP A 667 -16.10 21.57 20.96
CA ASP A 667 -17.25 22.31 21.53
C ASP A 667 -17.24 23.81 21.14
N LYS A 668 -16.07 24.45 21.20
CA LYS A 668 -15.93 25.86 20.81
C LYS A 668 -16.16 26.09 19.32
N VAL A 669 -15.60 25.22 18.45
CA VAL A 669 -15.81 25.30 17.00
C VAL A 669 -17.30 25.14 16.69
N ASN A 670 -17.94 24.09 17.18
CA ASN A 670 -19.37 23.85 16.95
C ASN A 670 -20.26 24.99 17.48
N LYS A 671 -19.93 25.56 18.64
CA LYS A 671 -20.67 26.69 19.21
C LYS A 671 -20.51 27.99 18.44
N SER A 672 -19.32 28.25 17.90
CA SER A 672 -19.03 29.49 17.14
C SER A 672 -19.79 29.56 15.81
N LEU A 673 -20.15 28.39 15.25
CA LEU A 673 -20.84 28.25 13.96
C LEU A 673 -22.29 27.75 14.05
N LYS A 674 -22.87 27.76 15.27
CA LYS A 674 -24.28 27.43 15.45
C LYS A 674 -25.26 28.37 14.76
#